data_46729db1f4a966e66bd046d4bcfc0e1d
#
_entry.id   46729db1f4a966e66bd046d4bcfc0e1d
#
_cell.length_a   1.000
_cell.length_b   1.000
_cell.length_c   1.000
_cell.angle_alpha   90.00
_cell.angle_beta   90.00
_cell.angle_gamma   90.00
#
_symmetry.space_group_name_H-M   'P 1'
#
loop_
_entity.id
_entity.type
_entity.pdbx_description
1 polymer ?
#
loop_
_entity_poly.entity_id
_entity_poly.type
_entity_poly.pdbx_seq_one_letter_code
_entity_poly.pdbx_strand_id
1 'polypeptide(L)'
;MKFSSKFFAAVLMSAVVFVSCKPDNPDPAPVPDKPVVKPEEPEPELKSVLIPISAAGAHAAQVLNMGKNTYTITCTGGDPYVFTPKFTADIPVDHAILEFEYTADADLTADLQIFYVTSVPSENSSKKYGTLKATSTFKTFTADISSFRLDGWGKKGHSLRIDPGDNGGPTITIRNLKLRQMNKDEISAKGEALAKKQAKQDMADRIDKYLATDYPSSVTKVSVTKSSVIIEGTCGGDGSYALAEVTPWQDITELQKFPYVESISGKSFTVTVDRIAKAREGIDYDRVFSKWAVVKVDGDKHILDSHGRYADEVEPVASPDPLPLKNKKGIAAGDHSLYFSDLAEMGCGSNTMNVSLDGILPGKGSGYSFGGVSYNVGGGKAYVERIVSSVKNMGVVVNAIILCPKGGVFTDPECTGGYYSMPNMTTAEAFNHYAAALSYLASRYNDENVLGRISHWIMHNEVDAGTDWTNMGEQPMTRYLDRYIKSMRICYNIIRQYDQNAAVLGSYTHSWTGKEDYSPKEMLEKTVEYSNAEGDFWWGVAYHPYPQDLGNPSLWSNDAQATYSMDTKFVTFKNLEVLDKWMKMKENLYKGEKKRICFLSENGTNSPSYSESNLALQAAGGCWAWKKVKNLDGIDAIQWHNWSDNRAEFGLRIGLRAFAEGEFNNFDPKPVWYVWKAAGTDQEDEVFAPYLSTIGITDWDSIMHEVE
;
A
#
# COMPACT_ATOMS: atom_id res chain seq x y z
N MET A 1 -14.39 -35.12 -9.41
CA MET A 1 -13.25 -35.99 -9.62
C MET A 1 -12.13 -35.55 -8.71
N LYS A 2 -11.77 -36.41 -7.76
CA LYS A 2 -10.69 -36.20 -6.79
C LYS A 2 -9.35 -36.54 -7.48
N PHE A 3 -8.34 -35.68 -7.31
CA PHE A 3 -6.95 -36.14 -7.40
C PHE A 3 -6.16 -35.55 -6.22
N SER A 4 -5.73 -36.49 -5.39
CA SER A 4 -4.75 -36.35 -4.32
C SER A 4 -3.36 -36.53 -4.93
N SER A 5 -2.37 -35.71 -4.59
CA SER A 5 -0.98 -36.09 -4.73
C SER A 5 -0.15 -35.60 -3.53
N LYS A 6 0.31 -36.60 -2.77
CA LYS A 6 1.37 -36.48 -1.78
C LYS A 6 2.70 -36.31 -2.54
N PHE A 7 3.55 -35.41 -2.13
CA PHE A 7 4.95 -35.40 -2.53
C PHE A 7 5.86 -35.66 -1.32
N PHE A 8 6.63 -36.77 -1.46
CA PHE A 8 7.72 -37.17 -0.59
C PHE A 8 8.97 -36.35 -0.93
N ALA A 9 9.66 -35.88 0.10
CA ALA A 9 11.02 -35.36 -0.02
C ALA A 9 12.01 -36.53 -0.09
N ALA A 10 12.78 -36.62 -1.15
CA ALA A 10 13.91 -37.54 -1.28
C ALA A 10 15.21 -36.74 -1.20
N VAL A 11 16.00 -37.07 -0.18
CA VAL A 11 17.39 -36.61 -0.04
C VAL A 11 18.27 -37.48 -0.92
N LEU A 12 18.96 -36.89 -1.90
CA LEU A 12 20.00 -37.58 -2.69
C LEU A 12 21.35 -37.31 -2.04
N MET A 13 21.95 -38.39 -1.47
CA MET A 13 23.35 -38.44 -1.19
C MET A 13 24.13 -38.81 -2.47
N SER A 14 25.03 -37.95 -2.90
CA SER A 14 26.00 -38.25 -3.95
C SER A 14 27.25 -38.83 -3.33
N ALA A 15 27.51 -40.09 -3.61
CA ALA A 15 28.80 -40.73 -3.24
C ALA A 15 29.83 -40.41 -4.33
N VAL A 16 30.94 -39.82 -3.93
CA VAL A 16 32.15 -39.68 -4.77
C VAL A 16 33.11 -40.80 -4.45
N VAL A 17 33.40 -41.62 -5.48
CA VAL A 17 34.40 -42.68 -5.42
C VAL A 17 35.79 -42.06 -5.68
N PHE A 18 36.71 -42.17 -4.70
CA PHE A 18 38.11 -41.89 -4.92
C PHE A 18 38.89 -43.20 -5.12
N VAL A 19 39.62 -43.23 -6.21
CA VAL A 19 40.61 -44.27 -6.51
C VAL A 19 41.88 -44.00 -5.76
N SER A 20 42.36 -45.04 -5.03
CA SER A 20 43.55 -45.04 -4.18
C SER A 20 44.84 -45.12 -4.98
N CYS A 21 45.78 -44.25 -4.69
CA CYS A 21 47.23 -44.54 -4.83
C CYS A 21 47.88 -44.22 -3.49
N LYS A 22 48.51 -45.26 -2.86
CA LYS A 22 49.38 -45.11 -1.70
C LYS A 22 50.75 -44.57 -2.16
N PRO A 23 51.41 -43.73 -1.34
CA PRO A 23 52.54 -44.25 -0.58
C PRO A 23 52.66 -43.62 0.85
N ASP A 24 53.24 -44.45 1.68
CA ASP A 24 54.05 -44.23 2.93
C ASP A 24 53.60 -43.24 4.01
N ASN A 25 53.45 -43.83 5.15
CA ASN A 25 53.05 -43.35 6.45
C ASN A 25 54.11 -42.43 7.11
N PRO A 26 53.70 -41.34 7.74
CA PRO A 26 54.16 -40.95 9.08
C PRO A 26 53.03 -40.83 10.07
N ASP A 27 53.37 -41.00 11.36
CA ASP A 27 52.50 -41.13 12.53
C ASP A 27 51.27 -40.21 12.61
N PRO A 28 50.15 -40.68 13.19
CA PRO A 28 48.95 -39.88 13.29
C PRO A 28 49.11 -38.76 14.31
N ALA A 29 48.86 -37.53 13.84
CA ALA A 29 48.68 -36.36 14.70
C ALA A 29 47.52 -36.58 15.68
N PRO A 30 47.55 -36.05 16.90
CA PRO A 30 46.49 -36.22 17.87
C PRO A 30 45.17 -35.62 17.36
N VAL A 31 44.12 -36.44 17.44
CA VAL A 31 42.73 -36.01 17.10
C VAL A 31 42.36 -34.92 18.09
N PRO A 32 41.90 -33.73 17.62
CA PRO A 32 41.40 -32.70 18.52
C PRO A 32 40.17 -33.22 19.25
N ASP A 33 40.17 -33.09 20.56
CA ASP A 33 39.04 -33.43 21.41
C ASP A 33 37.75 -32.75 20.87
N LYS A 34 36.69 -33.55 20.71
CA LYS A 34 35.36 -33.02 20.42
C LYS A 34 35.03 -31.99 21.50
N PRO A 35 34.50 -30.81 21.13
CA PRO A 35 34.09 -29.85 22.13
C PRO A 35 33.08 -30.53 23.06
N VAL A 36 33.41 -30.54 24.34
CA VAL A 36 32.51 -31.01 25.40
C VAL A 36 31.33 -30.04 25.40
N VAL A 37 30.19 -30.51 24.88
CA VAL A 37 28.90 -29.80 25.02
C VAL A 37 28.63 -29.82 26.54
N LYS A 38 28.78 -28.67 27.19
CA LYS A 38 28.30 -28.50 28.56
C LYS A 38 26.81 -28.86 28.58
N PRO A 39 26.33 -29.66 29.54
CA PRO A 39 24.89 -29.84 29.73
C PRO A 39 24.26 -28.48 29.87
N GLU A 40 23.23 -28.19 29.07
CA GLU A 40 22.40 -27.00 29.29
C GLU A 40 21.86 -27.03 30.71
N GLU A 41 22.09 -25.96 31.46
CA GLU A 41 21.45 -25.82 32.77
C GLU A 41 19.92 -25.89 32.55
N PRO A 42 19.21 -26.66 33.41
CA PRO A 42 17.74 -26.74 33.27
C PRO A 42 17.15 -25.34 33.32
N GLU A 43 16.30 -25.03 32.35
CA GLU A 43 15.63 -23.74 32.32
C GLU A 43 14.88 -23.48 33.63
N PRO A 44 14.97 -22.29 34.21
CA PRO A 44 14.28 -21.96 35.44
C PRO A 44 12.77 -22.11 35.22
N GLU A 45 12.09 -22.75 36.17
CA GLU A 45 10.62 -22.92 36.12
C GLU A 45 9.92 -21.55 36.08
N LEU A 46 9.13 -21.32 35.02
CA LEU A 46 8.44 -20.06 34.83
C LEU A 46 7.35 -19.87 35.90
N LYS A 47 7.42 -18.78 36.62
CA LYS A 47 6.35 -18.45 37.58
C LYS A 47 5.07 -18.16 36.86
N SER A 48 3.94 -18.65 37.37
CA SER A 48 2.64 -18.50 36.79
C SER A 48 1.53 -18.39 37.85
N VAL A 49 0.42 -17.75 37.45
CA VAL A 49 -0.81 -17.66 38.25
C VAL A 49 -1.94 -18.26 37.42
N LEU A 50 -2.53 -19.35 37.89
CA LEU A 50 -3.72 -19.97 37.28
C LEU A 50 -4.95 -19.07 37.50
N ILE A 51 -5.79 -18.95 36.46
CA ILE A 51 -6.99 -18.14 36.46
C ILE A 51 -8.18 -19.08 36.15
N PRO A 52 -9.13 -19.26 37.05
CA PRO A 52 -10.34 -20.05 36.78
C PRO A 52 -11.26 -19.30 35.82
N ILE A 53 -12.11 -20.04 35.12
CA ILE A 53 -13.25 -19.49 34.35
C ILE A 53 -14.53 -19.65 35.19
N SER A 54 -15.41 -18.65 35.13
CA SER A 54 -16.67 -18.62 35.90
C SER A 54 -17.85 -18.80 34.99
N ALA A 55 -18.83 -19.56 35.43
CA ALA A 55 -20.17 -19.61 34.83
C ALA A 55 -20.99 -18.35 35.16
N ALA A 56 -20.64 -17.63 36.23
CA ALA A 56 -21.36 -16.42 36.63
C ALA A 56 -21.06 -15.27 35.65
N GLY A 57 -22.12 -14.64 35.13
CA GLY A 57 -22.01 -13.55 34.16
C GLY A 57 -21.78 -14.00 32.70
N ALA A 58 -21.79 -15.29 32.41
CA ALA A 58 -21.76 -15.79 31.03
C ALA A 58 -23.00 -15.35 30.27
N HIS A 59 -22.83 -15.01 28.99
CA HIS A 59 -23.90 -14.63 28.08
C HIS A 59 -23.83 -15.51 26.83
N ALA A 60 -24.97 -15.98 26.35
CA ALA A 60 -25.08 -16.87 25.19
C ALA A 60 -24.02 -18.00 25.18
N ALA A 61 -23.59 -18.44 26.37
CA ALA A 61 -22.59 -19.48 26.58
C ALA A 61 -22.89 -20.28 27.85
N GLN A 62 -22.73 -21.60 27.78
CA GLN A 62 -22.81 -22.51 28.93
C GLN A 62 -21.40 -22.92 29.34
N VAL A 63 -21.07 -22.80 30.62
CA VAL A 63 -19.76 -23.16 31.16
C VAL A 63 -19.91 -24.38 32.08
N LEU A 64 -19.20 -25.46 31.72
CA LEU A 64 -19.09 -26.66 32.55
C LEU A 64 -17.66 -26.78 33.12
N ASN A 65 -17.56 -26.79 34.44
CA ASN A 65 -16.27 -27.02 35.12
C ASN A 65 -16.01 -28.52 35.20
N MET A 66 -14.99 -28.98 34.49
CA MET A 66 -14.58 -30.39 34.41
C MET A 66 -13.55 -30.78 35.51
N GLY A 67 -13.22 -29.86 36.40
CA GLY A 67 -12.15 -30.06 37.39
C GLY A 67 -10.73 -29.81 36.81
N LYS A 68 -9.73 -29.79 37.69
CA LYS A 68 -8.30 -29.60 37.31
C LYS A 68 -8.07 -28.42 36.37
N ASN A 69 -8.70 -27.26 36.64
CA ASN A 69 -8.63 -26.04 35.81
C ASN A 69 -9.02 -26.28 34.33
N THR A 70 -10.01 -27.15 34.10
CA THR A 70 -10.55 -27.45 32.76
C THR A 70 -11.99 -27.03 32.70
N TYR A 71 -12.38 -26.30 31.68
CA TYR A 71 -13.71 -25.71 31.48
C TYR A 71 -14.13 -25.93 30.04
N THR A 72 -15.35 -26.49 29.86
CA THR A 72 -16.00 -26.57 28.55
C THR A 72 -16.98 -25.43 28.43
N ILE A 73 -16.87 -24.68 27.34
CA ILE A 73 -17.68 -23.52 27.01
C ILE A 73 -18.44 -23.84 25.71
N THR A 74 -19.75 -23.98 25.79
CA THR A 74 -20.63 -24.20 24.63
C THR A 74 -21.30 -22.90 24.27
N CYS A 75 -21.03 -22.37 23.07
CA CYS A 75 -21.63 -21.15 22.53
C CYS A 75 -23.07 -21.46 22.08
N THR A 76 -24.06 -20.76 22.65
CA THR A 76 -25.48 -21.08 22.45
C THR A 76 -26.28 -20.02 21.69
N GLY A 77 -25.65 -18.87 21.37
CA GLY A 77 -26.32 -17.76 20.70
C GLY A 77 -25.38 -16.67 20.26
N GLY A 78 -25.90 -15.52 19.88
CA GLY A 78 -25.13 -14.36 19.47
C GLY A 78 -24.37 -13.72 20.65
N ASP A 79 -23.19 -13.17 20.36
CA ASP A 79 -22.28 -12.53 21.33
C ASP A 79 -21.93 -13.42 22.54
N PRO A 80 -21.44 -14.66 22.35
CA PRO A 80 -21.11 -15.55 23.46
C PRO A 80 -19.88 -15.05 24.20
N TYR A 81 -19.96 -14.91 25.52
CA TYR A 81 -18.82 -14.58 26.35
C TYR A 81 -18.89 -15.21 27.76
N VAL A 82 -17.70 -15.31 28.37
CA VAL A 82 -17.50 -15.79 29.74
C VAL A 82 -16.56 -14.89 30.51
N PHE A 83 -16.67 -14.87 31.83
CA PHE A 83 -15.76 -14.12 32.69
C PHE A 83 -14.85 -15.04 33.51
N THR A 84 -13.70 -14.51 33.92
CA THR A 84 -12.98 -15.04 35.07
C THR A 84 -13.50 -14.37 36.36
N PRO A 85 -13.36 -15.01 37.52
CA PRO A 85 -13.56 -14.31 38.80
C PRO A 85 -12.61 -13.09 38.90
N LYS A 86 -13.03 -12.09 39.67
CA LYS A 86 -12.15 -10.96 40.01
C LYS A 86 -10.93 -11.46 40.76
N PHE A 87 -9.75 -10.93 40.39
CA PHE A 87 -8.49 -11.29 41.07
C PHE A 87 -8.55 -10.92 42.54
N THR A 88 -8.11 -11.83 43.39
CA THR A 88 -8.11 -11.66 44.86
C THR A 88 -6.86 -10.93 45.35
N ALA A 89 -5.79 -10.87 44.55
CA ALA A 89 -4.54 -10.19 44.77
C ALA A 89 -4.00 -9.60 43.47
N ASP A 90 -3.03 -8.70 43.57
CA ASP A 90 -2.30 -8.21 42.40
C ASP A 90 -1.48 -9.33 41.80
N ILE A 91 -1.54 -9.47 40.46
CA ILE A 91 -0.69 -10.40 39.71
C ILE A 91 0.62 -9.66 39.39
N PRO A 92 1.81 -10.28 39.59
CA PRO A 92 3.08 -9.65 39.30
C PRO A 92 3.17 -9.12 37.86
N VAL A 93 3.72 -7.91 37.65
CA VAL A 93 3.74 -7.22 36.35
C VAL A 93 4.52 -8.02 35.29
N ASP A 94 5.55 -8.77 35.69
CA ASP A 94 6.35 -9.64 34.85
C ASP A 94 5.62 -10.88 34.32
N HIS A 95 4.42 -11.18 34.84
CA HIS A 95 3.52 -12.19 34.28
C HIS A 95 2.77 -11.60 33.08
N ALA A 96 3.47 -11.51 31.94
CA ALA A 96 3.06 -10.79 30.76
C ALA A 96 2.61 -11.68 29.60
N ILE A 97 2.57 -13.01 29.80
CA ILE A 97 2.01 -13.97 28.85
C ILE A 97 0.72 -14.55 29.38
N LEU A 98 -0.35 -14.37 28.59
CA LEU A 98 -1.60 -15.11 28.74
C LEU A 98 -1.46 -16.44 28.02
N GLU A 99 -1.67 -17.55 28.71
CA GLU A 99 -1.55 -18.89 28.13
C GLU A 99 -2.71 -19.77 28.57
N PHE A 100 -3.20 -20.58 27.65
CA PHE A 100 -4.11 -21.70 27.92
C PHE A 100 -3.97 -22.79 26.85
N GLU A 101 -4.44 -23.98 27.17
CA GLU A 101 -4.58 -25.04 26.19
C GLU A 101 -6.05 -25.21 25.82
N TYR A 102 -6.35 -25.51 24.55
CA TYR A 102 -7.72 -25.65 24.08
C TYR A 102 -7.93 -26.83 23.12
N THR A 103 -9.16 -27.36 23.12
CA THR A 103 -9.76 -28.14 22.03
C THR A 103 -11.05 -27.44 21.60
N ALA A 104 -11.43 -27.60 20.31
CA ALA A 104 -12.70 -27.09 19.81
C ALA A 104 -13.31 -28.08 18.82
N ASP A 105 -14.61 -28.30 18.85
CA ASP A 105 -15.33 -29.22 17.96
C ASP A 105 -15.60 -28.64 16.59
N ALA A 106 -15.58 -27.30 16.45
CA ALA A 106 -15.67 -26.55 15.21
C ALA A 106 -14.75 -25.33 15.27
N ASP A 107 -14.47 -24.72 14.10
CA ASP A 107 -13.82 -23.41 14.06
C ASP A 107 -14.69 -22.38 14.79
N LEU A 108 -14.05 -21.44 15.51
CA LEU A 108 -14.80 -20.33 16.10
C LEU A 108 -15.47 -19.49 14.98
N THR A 109 -16.62 -18.91 15.29
CA THR A 109 -17.42 -18.14 14.32
C THR A 109 -16.83 -16.77 13.97
N ALA A 110 -15.94 -16.25 14.85
CA ALA A 110 -15.14 -15.04 14.65
C ALA A 110 -13.80 -15.16 15.43
N ASP A 111 -13.01 -14.10 15.43
CA ASP A 111 -11.77 -14.04 16.17
C ASP A 111 -12.02 -14.15 17.69
N LEU A 112 -11.14 -14.89 18.37
CA LEU A 112 -11.09 -14.89 19.82
C LEU A 112 -10.82 -13.46 20.31
N GLN A 113 -11.74 -12.86 21.03
CA GLN A 113 -11.54 -11.56 21.65
C GLN A 113 -11.40 -11.69 23.17
N ILE A 114 -10.43 -10.99 23.74
CA ILE A 114 -10.18 -10.99 25.17
C ILE A 114 -10.18 -9.56 25.68
N PHE A 115 -11.04 -9.28 26.66
CA PHE A 115 -11.15 -8.00 27.34
C PHE A 115 -10.37 -8.04 28.66
N TYR A 116 -9.54 -7.04 28.89
CA TYR A 116 -8.75 -6.85 30.09
C TYR A 116 -9.49 -5.90 31.03
N VAL A 117 -10.40 -6.46 31.81
CA VAL A 117 -11.42 -5.72 32.56
C VAL A 117 -10.84 -5.14 33.85
N THR A 118 -10.91 -3.82 33.99
CA THR A 118 -10.55 -3.11 35.23
C THR A 118 -11.79 -2.90 36.12
N SER A 119 -12.90 -2.42 35.57
CA SER A 119 -14.18 -2.22 36.24
C SER A 119 -15.33 -2.73 35.40
N VAL A 120 -15.39 -2.32 34.13
CA VAL A 120 -16.35 -2.79 33.10
C VAL A 120 -15.58 -3.14 31.83
N PRO A 121 -16.08 -4.08 31.01
CA PRO A 121 -15.50 -4.37 29.72
C PRO A 121 -15.54 -3.13 28.80
N SER A 122 -14.46 -2.91 28.02
CA SER A 122 -14.35 -1.81 27.07
C SER A 122 -13.56 -2.27 25.84
N GLU A 123 -13.99 -1.91 24.65
CA GLU A 123 -13.29 -2.20 23.40
C GLU A 123 -11.84 -1.65 23.44
N ASN A 124 -11.62 -0.48 24.02
CA ASN A 124 -10.29 0.11 24.18
C ASN A 124 -9.36 -0.70 25.09
N SER A 125 -9.88 -1.64 25.86
CA SER A 125 -9.11 -2.56 26.72
C SER A 125 -9.35 -4.02 26.31
N SER A 126 -9.50 -4.28 25.02
CA SER A 126 -9.64 -5.61 24.43
C SER A 126 -8.61 -5.83 23.31
N LYS A 127 -8.46 -7.11 22.93
CA LYS A 127 -7.65 -7.49 21.77
C LYS A 127 -8.24 -8.73 21.11
N LYS A 128 -8.26 -8.73 19.77
CA LYS A 128 -8.59 -9.88 18.94
C LYS A 128 -7.32 -10.66 18.59
N TYR A 129 -7.41 -12.00 18.62
CA TYR A 129 -6.27 -12.90 18.50
C TYR A 129 -6.39 -13.90 17.33
N GLY A 130 -7.25 -13.62 16.37
CA GLY A 130 -7.54 -14.52 15.26
C GLY A 130 -8.50 -15.65 15.65
N THR A 131 -9.00 -16.35 14.63
CA THR A 131 -9.99 -17.41 14.76
C THR A 131 -9.34 -18.73 15.18
N LEU A 132 -9.70 -19.26 16.35
CA LEU A 132 -9.23 -20.58 16.78
C LEU A 132 -9.86 -21.67 15.91
N LYS A 133 -9.04 -22.59 15.43
CA LYS A 133 -9.46 -23.69 14.56
C LYS A 133 -9.85 -24.93 15.34
N ALA A 134 -10.79 -25.69 14.78
CA ALA A 134 -11.21 -26.98 15.30
C ALA A 134 -10.00 -27.90 15.56
N THR A 135 -9.99 -28.55 16.71
CA THR A 135 -8.97 -29.52 17.08
C THR A 135 -9.46 -30.47 18.17
N SER A 136 -9.23 -31.78 17.97
CA SER A 136 -9.53 -32.81 18.96
C SER A 136 -8.37 -33.03 19.96
N THR A 137 -7.19 -32.48 19.70
CA THR A 137 -6.02 -32.53 20.58
C THR A 137 -5.74 -31.15 21.17
N PHE A 138 -5.36 -31.08 22.43
CA PHE A 138 -5.06 -29.81 23.07
C PHE A 138 -3.94 -29.08 22.35
N LYS A 139 -4.21 -27.86 21.93
CA LYS A 139 -3.24 -26.90 21.41
C LYS A 139 -3.02 -25.78 22.41
N THR A 140 -1.79 -25.30 22.52
CA THR A 140 -1.46 -24.16 23.37
C THR A 140 -1.74 -22.86 22.62
N PHE A 141 -2.47 -21.97 23.27
CA PHE A 141 -2.61 -20.58 22.88
C PHE A 141 -1.74 -19.73 23.80
N THR A 142 -0.99 -18.78 23.22
CA THR A 142 -0.20 -17.79 23.96
C THR A 142 -0.39 -16.40 23.38
N ALA A 143 -0.41 -15.37 24.24
CA ALA A 143 -0.51 -13.98 23.85
C ALA A 143 0.38 -13.09 24.74
N ASP A 144 1.22 -12.24 24.12
CA ASP A 144 1.89 -11.16 24.84
C ASP A 144 0.89 -10.06 25.21
N ILE A 145 0.74 -9.86 26.51
CA ILE A 145 -0.16 -8.87 27.10
C ILE A 145 0.59 -7.78 27.88
N SER A 146 1.87 -7.60 27.57
CA SER A 146 2.75 -6.65 28.27
C SER A 146 2.21 -5.23 28.28
N SER A 147 1.60 -4.78 27.19
CA SER A 147 0.99 -3.44 27.12
C SER A 147 -0.07 -3.25 28.19
N PHE A 148 -1.04 -4.18 28.30
CA PHE A 148 -2.09 -4.11 29.32
C PHE A 148 -1.51 -4.18 30.73
N ARG A 149 -0.39 -4.93 30.93
CA ARG A 149 0.30 -5.00 32.20
C ARG A 149 0.95 -3.66 32.57
N LEU A 150 1.56 -3.00 31.61
CA LEU A 150 2.16 -1.66 31.78
C LEU A 150 1.09 -0.60 32.02
N ASP A 151 -0.08 -0.72 31.39
CA ASP A 151 -1.24 0.16 31.59
C ASP A 151 -1.96 -0.09 32.93
N GLY A 152 -1.44 -1.01 33.73
CA GLY A 152 -1.86 -1.25 35.09
C GLY A 152 -2.96 -2.30 35.27
N TRP A 153 -3.36 -3.02 34.21
CA TRP A 153 -4.24 -4.16 34.36
C TRP A 153 -3.59 -5.32 35.12
N GLY A 154 -4.42 -6.11 35.84
CA GLY A 154 -3.97 -7.26 36.63
C GLY A 154 -3.88 -7.00 38.14
N LYS A 155 -4.47 -5.91 38.62
CA LYS A 155 -4.62 -5.62 40.05
C LYS A 155 -5.79 -6.38 40.67
N LYS A 156 -5.80 -6.47 42.01
CA LYS A 156 -6.92 -6.98 42.77
C LYS A 156 -8.23 -6.33 42.31
N GLY A 157 -9.25 -7.13 42.05
CA GLY A 157 -10.57 -6.67 41.56
C GLY A 157 -10.69 -6.63 40.03
N HIS A 158 -9.61 -6.74 39.25
CA HIS A 158 -9.63 -6.88 37.80
C HIS A 158 -9.99 -8.30 37.39
N SER A 159 -10.38 -8.51 36.12
CA SER A 159 -10.74 -9.83 35.56
C SER A 159 -10.48 -9.89 34.06
N LEU A 160 -10.74 -11.05 33.45
CA LEU A 160 -10.87 -11.21 32.01
C LEU A 160 -12.33 -11.45 31.62
N ARG A 161 -12.71 -10.96 30.42
CA ARG A 161 -13.87 -11.48 29.67
C ARG A 161 -13.28 -12.14 28.40
N ILE A 162 -13.76 -13.34 28.09
CA ILE A 162 -13.29 -14.14 26.93
C ILE A 162 -14.49 -14.34 26.02
N ASP A 163 -14.41 -13.90 24.79
CA ASP A 163 -15.44 -14.01 23.76
C ASP A 163 -14.95 -15.01 22.70
N PRO A 164 -15.45 -16.26 22.72
CA PRO A 164 -15.03 -17.30 21.79
C PRO A 164 -15.85 -17.25 20.48
N GLY A 165 -15.80 -16.13 19.77
CA GLY A 165 -16.55 -15.90 18.53
C GLY A 165 -17.74 -14.97 18.71
N ASP A 166 -18.56 -14.81 17.67
CA ASP A 166 -19.71 -13.89 17.61
C ASP A 166 -21.08 -14.60 17.59
N ASN A 167 -21.12 -15.93 17.38
CA ASN A 167 -22.34 -16.71 17.29
C ASN A 167 -22.23 -18.05 18.01
N GLY A 168 -23.41 -18.66 18.25
CA GLY A 168 -23.50 -20.01 18.76
C GLY A 168 -23.01 -21.07 17.76
N GLY A 169 -22.78 -22.27 18.27
CA GLY A 169 -22.37 -23.46 17.53
C GLY A 169 -21.12 -24.14 18.11
N PRO A 170 -19.94 -23.50 18.15
CA PRO A 170 -18.75 -24.14 18.68
C PRO A 170 -18.81 -24.48 20.17
N THR A 171 -18.18 -25.60 20.52
CA THR A 171 -17.86 -25.95 21.91
C THR A 171 -16.34 -25.96 22.05
N ILE A 172 -15.82 -25.08 22.89
CA ILE A 172 -14.40 -24.99 23.21
C ILE A 172 -14.12 -25.50 24.62
N THR A 173 -13.12 -26.36 24.78
CA THR A 173 -12.62 -26.73 26.09
C THR A 173 -11.30 -26.03 26.33
N ILE A 174 -11.25 -25.23 27.39
CA ILE A 174 -10.07 -24.50 27.83
C ILE A 174 -9.52 -25.13 29.11
N ARG A 175 -8.22 -25.40 29.20
CA ARG A 175 -7.59 -25.82 30.43
C ARG A 175 -6.32 -25.01 30.73
N ASN A 176 -5.97 -24.95 32.00
CA ASN A 176 -4.76 -24.31 32.51
C ASN A 176 -4.61 -22.83 32.05
N LEU A 177 -5.75 -22.09 32.00
CA LEU A 177 -5.70 -20.66 31.77
C LEU A 177 -4.85 -20.02 32.86
N LYS A 178 -3.78 -19.32 32.46
CA LYS A 178 -2.81 -18.71 33.37
C LYS A 178 -2.18 -17.43 32.80
N LEU A 179 -1.66 -16.63 33.70
CA LEU A 179 -0.66 -15.60 33.40
C LEU A 179 0.69 -16.08 33.87
N ARG A 180 1.70 -16.00 33.02
CA ARG A 180 3.07 -16.43 33.32
C ARG A 180 4.13 -15.43 32.88
N GLN A 181 5.33 -15.61 33.41
CA GLN A 181 6.52 -14.92 32.92
C GLN A 181 6.81 -15.31 31.47
N MET A 182 7.48 -14.43 30.74
CA MET A 182 8.05 -14.76 29.44
C MET A 182 9.20 -15.76 29.59
N ASN A 183 9.28 -16.72 28.67
CA ASN A 183 10.47 -17.55 28.53
C ASN A 183 11.59 -16.79 27.79
N LYS A 184 12.80 -17.41 27.68
CA LYS A 184 13.95 -16.78 27.04
C LYS A 184 13.70 -16.46 25.57
N ASP A 185 13.04 -17.36 24.84
CA ASP A 185 12.75 -17.18 23.41
C ASP A 185 11.77 -16.04 23.20
N GLU A 186 10.72 -15.94 24.03
CA GLU A 186 9.73 -14.84 23.99
C GLU A 186 10.37 -13.48 24.32
N ILE A 187 11.29 -13.44 25.28
CA ILE A 187 12.07 -12.23 25.61
C ILE A 187 12.97 -11.85 24.44
N SER A 188 13.67 -12.81 23.84
CA SER A 188 14.53 -12.57 22.66
C SER A 188 13.72 -12.06 21.48
N ALA A 189 12.64 -12.76 21.12
CA ALA A 189 11.77 -12.38 20.01
C ALA A 189 11.15 -10.97 20.20
N LYS A 190 10.76 -10.64 21.44
CA LYS A 190 10.27 -9.30 21.78
C LYS A 190 11.36 -8.25 21.65
N GLY A 191 12.58 -8.55 22.13
CA GLY A 191 13.74 -7.67 21.99
C GLY A 191 14.06 -7.40 20.52
N GLU A 192 14.07 -8.43 19.69
CA GLU A 192 14.29 -8.32 18.25
C GLU A 192 13.21 -7.50 17.55
N ALA A 193 11.94 -7.72 17.91
CA ALA A 193 10.82 -6.95 17.36
C ALA A 193 10.91 -5.46 17.73
N LEU A 194 11.27 -5.15 18.98
CA LEU A 194 11.48 -3.78 19.43
C LEU A 194 12.69 -3.13 18.73
N ALA A 195 13.80 -3.85 18.59
CA ALA A 195 14.98 -3.37 17.88
C ALA A 195 14.66 -3.09 16.39
N LYS A 196 13.90 -3.98 15.75
CA LYS A 196 13.39 -3.76 14.39
C LYS A 196 12.52 -2.52 14.27
N LYS A 197 11.58 -2.33 15.20
CA LYS A 197 10.70 -1.16 15.22
C LYS A 197 11.52 0.13 15.43
N GLN A 198 12.50 0.10 16.34
CA GLN A 198 13.40 1.23 16.58
C GLN A 198 14.24 1.55 15.34
N ALA A 199 14.82 0.56 14.68
CA ALA A 199 15.61 0.77 13.46
C ALA A 199 14.80 1.42 12.33
N LYS A 200 13.50 1.05 12.21
CA LYS A 200 12.60 1.71 11.25
C LYS A 200 12.36 3.18 11.61
N GLN A 201 12.17 3.49 12.90
CA GLN A 201 12.00 4.86 13.35
C GLN A 201 13.29 5.66 13.17
N ASP A 202 14.44 5.10 13.53
CA ASP A 202 15.74 5.76 13.35
C ASP A 202 16.00 6.10 11.86
N MET A 203 15.58 5.22 10.94
CA MET A 203 15.64 5.49 9.51
C MET A 203 14.72 6.67 9.11
N ALA A 204 13.48 6.68 9.59
CA ALA A 204 12.54 7.78 9.33
C ALA A 204 13.10 9.11 9.84
N ASP A 205 13.63 9.13 11.08
CA ASP A 205 14.22 10.32 11.70
C ASP A 205 15.45 10.83 10.93
N ARG A 206 16.29 9.91 10.40
CA ARG A 206 17.42 10.29 9.53
C ARG A 206 16.95 10.90 8.22
N ILE A 207 15.91 10.36 7.61
CA ILE A 207 15.34 10.89 6.37
C ILE A 207 14.73 12.27 6.62
N ASP A 208 13.94 12.45 7.68
CA ASP A 208 13.37 13.76 8.04
C ASP A 208 14.47 14.79 8.27
N LYS A 209 15.54 14.42 8.98
CA LYS A 209 16.71 15.28 9.16
C LYS A 209 17.39 15.61 7.84
N TYR A 210 17.55 14.64 6.95
CA TYR A 210 18.15 14.83 5.63
C TYR A 210 17.36 15.85 4.80
N LEU A 211 16.03 15.70 4.74
CA LEU A 211 15.17 16.60 3.99
C LEU A 211 15.20 18.04 4.55
N ALA A 212 15.25 18.18 5.88
CA ALA A 212 15.26 19.47 6.56
C ALA A 212 16.65 20.13 6.64
N THR A 213 17.72 19.44 6.21
CA THR A 213 19.09 19.99 6.31
C THR A 213 19.35 20.97 5.17
N ASP A 214 19.83 22.16 5.52
CA ASP A 214 20.32 23.15 4.57
C ASP A 214 21.80 22.87 4.28
N TYR A 215 22.05 22.20 3.16
CA TYR A 215 23.40 21.77 2.77
C TYR A 215 24.18 22.88 2.06
N PRO A 216 25.50 23.01 2.31
CA PRO A 216 26.31 24.06 1.69
C PRO A 216 26.66 23.80 0.22
N SER A 217 26.68 22.54 -0.20
CA SER A 217 26.89 22.12 -1.60
C SER A 217 25.56 21.82 -2.30
N SER A 218 25.57 21.80 -3.63
CA SER A 218 24.37 21.51 -4.41
C SER A 218 24.71 20.80 -5.71
N VAL A 219 23.96 19.75 -6.06
CA VAL A 219 23.82 19.29 -7.44
C VAL A 219 22.70 20.12 -8.08
N THR A 220 23.05 20.96 -9.04
CA THR A 220 22.14 21.96 -9.62
C THR A 220 21.38 21.43 -10.83
N LYS A 221 21.97 20.50 -11.59
CA LYS A 221 21.36 19.90 -12.77
C LYS A 221 21.89 18.50 -13.03
N VAL A 222 21.01 17.60 -13.47
CA VAL A 222 21.35 16.27 -13.98
C VAL A 222 20.66 16.06 -15.32
N SER A 223 21.45 15.90 -16.39
CA SER A 223 20.95 15.66 -17.76
C SER A 223 21.37 14.28 -18.24
N VAL A 224 20.41 13.48 -18.71
CA VAL A 224 20.66 12.13 -19.23
C VAL A 224 20.46 12.12 -20.74
N THR A 225 21.53 11.80 -21.47
CA THR A 225 21.53 11.57 -22.91
C THR A 225 21.39 10.09 -23.25
N LYS A 226 21.45 9.72 -24.51
CA LYS A 226 21.45 8.29 -24.92
C LYS A 226 22.63 7.50 -24.38
N SER A 227 23.80 8.15 -24.19
CA SER A 227 25.05 7.48 -23.81
C SER A 227 25.64 7.93 -22.47
N SER A 228 25.27 9.09 -21.97
CA SER A 228 25.96 9.73 -20.85
C SER A 228 24.99 10.36 -19.86
N VAL A 229 25.43 10.53 -18.61
CA VAL A 229 24.81 11.38 -17.60
C VAL A 229 25.77 12.55 -17.33
N ILE A 230 25.26 13.77 -17.42
CA ILE A 230 25.99 15.02 -17.19
C ILE A 230 25.45 15.61 -15.88
N ILE A 231 26.33 15.80 -14.90
CA ILE A 231 25.98 16.27 -13.56
C ILE A 231 26.71 17.60 -13.31
N GLU A 232 25.97 18.64 -13.01
CA GLU A 232 26.45 19.98 -12.70
C GLU A 232 26.15 20.34 -11.25
N GLY A 233 27.06 21.07 -10.61
CA GLY A 233 26.85 21.46 -9.22
C GLY A 233 27.93 22.41 -8.67
N THR A 234 27.80 22.67 -7.36
CA THR A 234 28.71 23.55 -6.62
C THR A 234 29.09 22.90 -5.28
N CYS A 235 30.33 23.19 -4.83
CA CYS A 235 30.85 22.82 -3.52
C CYS A 235 30.81 24.01 -2.57
N GLY A 236 30.35 23.78 -1.32
CA GLY A 236 30.03 24.83 -0.35
C GLY A 236 31.23 25.52 0.31
N GLY A 237 32.44 25.08 0.07
CA GLY A 237 33.62 25.69 0.71
C GLY A 237 34.94 25.07 0.29
N ASP A 238 35.96 25.30 1.11
CA ASP A 238 37.28 24.70 0.90
C ASP A 238 37.27 23.25 1.47
N GLY A 239 37.92 22.34 0.77
CA GLY A 239 38.01 20.93 1.15
C GLY A 239 38.10 19.99 -0.03
N SER A 240 38.14 18.69 0.28
CA SER A 240 38.09 17.63 -0.73
C SER A 240 36.67 17.16 -0.88
N TYR A 241 36.17 17.13 -2.11
CA TYR A 241 34.82 16.73 -2.44
C TYR A 241 34.80 15.62 -3.48
N ALA A 242 33.75 14.83 -3.46
CA ALA A 242 33.43 13.88 -4.52
C ALA A 242 31.96 13.96 -4.88
N LEU A 243 31.63 13.59 -6.09
CA LEU A 243 30.27 13.35 -6.54
C LEU A 243 29.93 11.88 -6.26
N ALA A 244 28.91 11.64 -5.45
CA ALA A 244 28.45 10.31 -5.09
C ALA A 244 27.22 9.92 -5.90
N GLU A 245 27.21 8.69 -6.39
CA GLU A 245 26.05 8.07 -7.03
C GLU A 245 25.31 7.18 -6.02
N VAL A 246 23.98 7.38 -5.90
CA VAL A 246 23.09 6.62 -5.03
C VAL A 246 22.08 5.87 -5.89
N THR A 247 22.11 4.54 -5.81
CA THR A 247 21.16 3.67 -6.52
C THR A 247 19.82 3.55 -5.78
N PRO A 248 18.72 3.15 -6.46
CA PRO A 248 17.40 3.07 -5.84
C PRO A 248 17.29 2.13 -4.62
N TRP A 249 18.12 1.10 -4.57
CA TRP A 249 18.14 0.14 -3.43
C TRP A 249 19.03 0.59 -2.26
N GLN A 250 19.64 1.77 -2.35
CA GLN A 250 20.45 2.34 -1.27
C GLN A 250 19.68 3.41 -0.49
N ASP A 251 20.06 3.58 0.77
CA ASP A 251 19.64 4.69 1.61
C ASP A 251 20.76 5.74 1.66
N ILE A 252 20.52 6.92 1.10
CA ILE A 252 21.48 8.02 1.09
C ILE A 252 21.90 8.46 2.50
N THR A 253 21.06 8.26 3.50
CA THR A 253 21.29 8.69 4.89
C THR A 253 22.12 7.69 5.71
N GLU A 254 22.29 6.45 5.24
CA GLU A 254 23.06 5.39 5.92
C GLU A 254 24.48 5.23 5.40
N LEU A 255 24.80 5.81 4.24
CA LEU A 255 26.09 5.61 3.57
C LEU A 255 27.17 6.45 4.24
N GLN A 256 28.03 5.81 5.05
CA GLN A 256 29.26 6.42 5.58
C GLN A 256 30.40 6.42 4.55
N LYS A 257 30.31 5.54 3.54
CA LYS A 257 31.19 5.47 2.39
C LYS A 257 30.36 5.10 1.17
N PHE A 258 30.25 6.04 0.27
CA PHE A 258 29.50 5.81 -0.97
C PHE A 258 30.32 4.89 -1.88
N PRO A 259 29.76 3.80 -2.40
CA PRO A 259 30.51 2.81 -3.17
C PRO A 259 30.89 3.31 -4.57
N TYR A 260 30.14 4.28 -5.10
CA TYR A 260 30.35 4.82 -6.43
C TYR A 260 30.56 6.33 -6.32
N VAL A 261 31.79 6.78 -6.54
CA VAL A 261 32.15 8.20 -6.46
C VAL A 261 33.02 8.62 -7.63
N GLU A 262 32.84 9.86 -8.07
CA GLU A 262 33.67 10.55 -9.07
C GLU A 262 34.37 11.73 -8.41
N SER A 263 35.64 11.96 -8.75
CA SER A 263 36.38 13.10 -8.24
C SER A 263 35.86 14.40 -8.83
N ILE A 264 35.64 15.39 -7.95
CA ILE A 264 35.28 16.74 -8.36
C ILE A 264 36.35 17.74 -7.89
N SER A 265 36.59 18.77 -8.66
CA SER A 265 37.54 19.82 -8.35
C SER A 265 36.93 21.20 -8.56
N GLY A 266 37.35 22.17 -7.75
CA GLY A 266 36.88 23.55 -7.81
C GLY A 266 35.54 23.77 -7.09
N LYS A 267 35.07 25.03 -7.10
CA LYS A 267 33.83 25.45 -6.47
C LYS A 267 32.60 25.11 -7.31
N SER A 268 32.74 24.99 -8.60
CA SER A 268 31.69 24.53 -9.53
C SER A 268 32.26 23.38 -10.35
N PHE A 269 31.43 22.39 -10.63
CA PHE A 269 31.88 21.21 -11.37
C PHE A 269 30.86 20.81 -12.44
N THR A 270 31.39 20.15 -13.47
CA THR A 270 30.59 19.36 -14.43
C THR A 270 31.28 18.02 -14.58
N VAL A 271 30.57 16.96 -14.26
CA VAL A 271 31.02 15.56 -14.37
C VAL A 271 30.17 14.85 -15.41
N THR A 272 30.85 14.09 -16.29
CA THR A 272 30.16 13.26 -17.29
C THR A 272 30.54 11.80 -17.06
N VAL A 273 29.54 10.94 -16.92
CA VAL A 273 29.72 9.48 -16.76
C VAL A 273 28.92 8.73 -17.82
N ASP A 274 29.31 7.50 -18.11
CA ASP A 274 28.52 6.62 -18.99
C ASP A 274 27.13 6.38 -18.41
N ARG A 275 26.09 6.45 -19.24
CA ARG A 275 24.71 6.16 -18.83
C ARG A 275 24.56 4.75 -18.28
N ILE A 276 25.19 3.76 -18.92
CA ILE A 276 25.08 2.36 -18.50
C ILE A 276 26.29 1.93 -17.68
N ALA A 277 26.09 1.64 -16.42
CA ALA A 277 27.09 1.01 -15.56
C ALA A 277 27.03 -0.52 -15.74
N LYS A 278 27.99 -1.06 -16.52
CA LYS A 278 28.04 -2.48 -16.86
C LYS A 278 28.30 -3.36 -15.64
N ALA A 279 27.58 -4.49 -15.57
CA ALA A 279 27.73 -5.54 -14.58
C ALA A 279 27.68 -5.04 -13.10
N ARG A 280 27.01 -3.90 -12.85
CA ARG A 280 26.86 -3.36 -11.50
C ARG A 280 25.93 -4.27 -10.69
N GLU A 281 26.45 -4.91 -9.66
CA GLU A 281 25.69 -5.83 -8.80
C GLU A 281 24.88 -6.88 -9.60
N GLY A 282 25.44 -7.32 -10.74
CA GLY A 282 24.84 -8.37 -11.58
C GLY A 282 23.89 -7.88 -12.68
N ILE A 283 23.72 -6.56 -12.85
CA ILE A 283 22.89 -5.97 -13.90
C ILE A 283 23.67 -4.92 -14.72
N ASP A 284 23.24 -4.63 -15.93
CA ASP A 284 23.64 -3.45 -16.69
C ASP A 284 22.77 -2.27 -16.26
N TYR A 285 23.22 -1.56 -15.22
CA TYR A 285 22.44 -0.55 -14.55
C TYR A 285 22.37 0.75 -15.35
N ASP A 286 21.15 1.24 -15.62
CA ASP A 286 20.92 2.54 -16.26
C ASP A 286 20.90 3.65 -15.20
N ARG A 287 21.87 4.55 -15.27
CA ARG A 287 22.05 5.69 -14.37
C ARG A 287 20.95 6.76 -14.46
N VAL A 288 20.01 6.61 -15.37
CA VAL A 288 18.77 7.44 -15.38
C VAL A 288 17.99 7.35 -14.08
N PHE A 289 18.21 6.29 -13.30
CA PHE A 289 17.55 6.03 -12.01
C PHE A 289 18.35 6.49 -10.80
N SER A 290 19.59 6.95 -11.00
CA SER A 290 20.47 7.37 -9.91
C SER A 290 20.08 8.73 -9.33
N LYS A 291 20.29 8.88 -8.00
CA LYS A 291 20.47 10.19 -7.37
C LYS A 291 21.95 10.52 -7.32
N TRP A 292 22.27 11.79 -7.48
CA TRP A 292 23.64 12.30 -7.40
C TRP A 292 23.76 13.31 -6.28
N ALA A 293 24.76 13.15 -5.42
CA ALA A 293 24.98 14.04 -4.28
C ALA A 293 26.45 14.42 -4.13
N VAL A 294 26.71 15.63 -3.65
CA VAL A 294 28.04 16.04 -3.24
C VAL A 294 28.35 15.48 -1.86
N VAL A 295 29.51 14.88 -1.71
CA VAL A 295 30.03 14.43 -0.42
C VAL A 295 31.37 15.08 -0.14
N LYS A 296 31.61 15.48 1.11
CA LYS A 296 32.90 15.90 1.61
C LYS A 296 33.72 14.67 1.97
N VAL A 297 34.97 14.62 1.52
CA VAL A 297 35.89 13.51 1.78
C VAL A 297 36.75 13.83 2.98
N ASP A 298 36.64 13.02 4.04
CA ASP A 298 37.41 13.12 5.28
C ASP A 298 38.08 11.76 5.56
N GLY A 299 39.33 11.62 5.10
CA GLY A 299 40.03 10.34 5.09
C GLY A 299 39.28 9.29 4.28
N ASP A 300 38.90 8.19 4.92
CA ASP A 300 38.11 7.10 4.31
C ASP A 300 36.58 7.31 4.42
N LYS A 301 36.13 8.40 5.01
CA LYS A 301 34.70 8.70 5.20
C LYS A 301 34.19 9.68 4.18
N HIS A 302 32.94 9.49 3.79
CA HIS A 302 32.18 10.43 2.99
C HIS A 302 31.08 11.04 3.85
N ILE A 303 31.04 12.36 3.94
CA ILE A 303 30.03 13.10 4.68
C ILE A 303 29.13 13.77 3.64
N LEU A 304 27.83 13.49 3.71
CA LEU A 304 26.84 14.08 2.79
C LEU A 304 26.86 15.61 2.93
N ASP A 305 27.01 16.33 1.81
CA ASP A 305 27.17 17.78 1.76
C ASP A 305 26.18 18.46 0.80
N SER A 306 25.29 17.69 0.17
CA SER A 306 24.14 18.16 -0.62
C SER A 306 22.96 17.21 -0.49
N HIS A 307 21.77 17.69 -0.83
CA HIS A 307 20.68 16.75 -1.18
C HIS A 307 21.07 15.92 -2.41
N GLY A 308 20.50 14.73 -2.51
CA GLY A 308 20.57 13.92 -3.72
C GLY A 308 19.67 14.51 -4.79
N ARG A 309 20.09 14.52 -6.06
CA ARG A 309 19.30 15.02 -7.18
C ARG A 309 19.08 13.94 -8.23
N TYR A 310 17.85 13.74 -8.63
CA TYR A 310 17.48 12.90 -9.77
C TYR A 310 17.66 13.64 -11.09
N ALA A 311 17.57 12.91 -12.22
CA ALA A 311 17.62 13.50 -13.55
C ALA A 311 16.53 14.56 -13.75
N ASP A 312 16.95 15.78 -14.10
CA ASP A 312 16.06 16.88 -14.48
C ASP A 312 15.60 16.73 -15.94
N GLU A 313 16.49 16.31 -16.79
CA GLU A 313 16.27 16.14 -18.22
C GLU A 313 16.68 14.74 -18.66
N VAL A 314 15.85 14.12 -19.49
CA VAL A 314 16.16 12.83 -20.10
C VAL A 314 15.88 12.91 -21.59
N GLU A 315 16.90 12.57 -22.41
CA GLU A 315 16.76 12.54 -23.86
C GLU A 315 15.70 11.49 -24.25
N PRO A 316 14.66 11.89 -25.00
CA PRO A 316 13.57 10.99 -25.34
C PRO A 316 13.98 9.95 -26.38
N VAL A 317 13.40 8.76 -26.27
CA VAL A 317 13.44 7.70 -27.28
C VAL A 317 12.27 7.87 -28.26
N ALA A 318 11.13 8.31 -27.78
CA ALA A 318 9.94 8.62 -28.55
C ALA A 318 9.32 9.94 -28.05
N SER A 319 8.61 10.64 -28.91
CA SER A 319 7.98 11.93 -28.61
C SER A 319 6.63 11.99 -29.29
N PRO A 320 5.62 11.26 -28.79
CA PRO A 320 4.27 11.31 -29.33
C PRO A 320 3.66 12.70 -29.11
N ASP A 321 2.73 13.07 -29.97
CA ASP A 321 1.99 14.32 -29.83
C ASP A 321 1.21 14.35 -28.52
N PRO A 322 1.00 15.50 -27.89
CA PRO A 322 0.15 15.62 -26.71
C PRO A 322 -1.26 15.10 -26.99
N LEU A 323 -1.80 14.30 -26.06
CA LEU A 323 -3.19 13.88 -26.07
C LEU A 323 -3.97 14.72 -25.03
N PRO A 324 -4.61 15.83 -25.42
CA PRO A 324 -5.32 16.67 -24.47
C PRO A 324 -6.59 15.99 -23.98
N LEU A 325 -6.91 16.19 -22.72
CA LEU A 325 -8.17 15.75 -22.14
C LEU A 325 -9.33 16.52 -22.77
N LYS A 326 -10.28 15.83 -23.40
CA LYS A 326 -11.43 16.46 -24.13
C LYS A 326 -12.43 17.11 -23.18
N ASN A 327 -12.66 16.48 -22.03
CA ASN A 327 -13.55 16.91 -20.96
C ASN A 327 -13.20 16.16 -19.68
N LYS A 328 -13.82 16.54 -18.57
CA LYS A 328 -13.56 15.97 -17.25
C LYS A 328 -14.19 14.58 -17.01
N LYS A 329 -15.06 14.11 -17.91
CA LYS A 329 -15.85 12.88 -17.72
C LYS A 329 -15.06 11.63 -18.09
N GLY A 330 -15.15 10.59 -17.27
CA GLY A 330 -14.56 9.30 -17.53
C GLY A 330 -15.30 8.16 -16.83
N ILE A 331 -14.92 6.93 -17.15
CA ILE A 331 -15.36 5.72 -16.46
C ILE A 331 -14.18 4.77 -16.26
N ALA A 332 -14.27 3.90 -15.27
CA ALA A 332 -13.20 2.99 -14.88
C ALA A 332 -13.67 1.53 -14.81
N ALA A 333 -12.70 0.61 -14.76
CA ALA A 333 -12.87 -0.80 -14.45
C ALA A 333 -13.79 -1.59 -15.40
N GLY A 334 -13.59 -1.46 -16.71
CA GLY A 334 -14.32 -2.23 -17.71
C GLY A 334 -13.44 -2.68 -18.88
N ASP A 335 -13.73 -3.88 -19.43
CA ASP A 335 -13.05 -4.43 -20.59
C ASP A 335 -13.99 -5.18 -21.55
N HIS A 336 -15.30 -5.06 -21.32
CA HIS A 336 -16.34 -5.63 -22.14
C HIS A 336 -16.61 -4.76 -23.37
N SER A 337 -17.10 -5.34 -24.48
CA SER A 337 -17.45 -4.55 -25.69
C SER A 337 -18.44 -3.44 -25.43
N LEU A 338 -19.43 -3.68 -24.55
CA LEU A 338 -20.42 -2.68 -24.15
C LEU A 338 -19.79 -1.53 -23.34
N TYR A 339 -18.72 -1.80 -22.57
CA TYR A 339 -17.96 -0.76 -21.89
C TYR A 339 -17.37 0.26 -22.87
N PHE A 340 -16.75 -0.22 -23.95
CA PHE A 340 -16.19 0.67 -24.97
C PHE A 340 -17.29 1.42 -25.75
N SER A 341 -18.47 0.79 -25.93
CA SER A 341 -19.63 1.48 -26.47
C SER A 341 -20.11 2.62 -25.56
N ASP A 342 -20.15 2.37 -24.25
CA ASP A 342 -20.52 3.39 -23.24
C ASP A 342 -19.52 4.53 -23.20
N LEU A 343 -18.21 4.25 -23.26
CA LEU A 343 -17.17 5.30 -23.35
C LEU A 343 -17.44 6.26 -24.52
N ALA A 344 -17.78 5.70 -25.69
CA ALA A 344 -18.08 6.49 -26.88
C ALA A 344 -19.44 7.22 -26.76
N GLU A 345 -20.49 6.53 -26.32
CA GLU A 345 -21.87 7.07 -26.22
C GLU A 345 -21.98 8.17 -25.18
N MET A 346 -21.26 8.05 -24.06
CA MET A 346 -21.19 9.08 -23.03
C MET A 346 -20.23 10.23 -23.38
N GLY A 347 -19.42 10.08 -24.44
CA GLY A 347 -18.42 11.06 -24.83
C GLY A 347 -17.29 11.23 -23.78
N CYS A 348 -16.90 10.14 -23.10
CA CYS A 348 -15.87 10.20 -22.06
C CYS A 348 -14.51 10.66 -22.63
N GLY A 349 -13.82 11.53 -21.88
CA GLY A 349 -12.47 12.02 -22.19
C GLY A 349 -11.36 11.15 -21.60
N SER A 350 -11.69 10.30 -20.61
CA SER A 350 -10.69 9.46 -19.94
C SER A 350 -11.25 8.11 -19.49
N ASN A 351 -10.35 7.15 -19.28
CA ASN A 351 -10.63 5.90 -18.60
C ASN A 351 -9.48 5.46 -17.69
N THR A 352 -9.77 4.59 -16.73
CA THR A 352 -8.77 4.00 -15.83
C THR A 352 -8.83 2.48 -15.90
N MET A 353 -7.65 1.83 -15.90
CA MET A 353 -7.50 0.38 -15.88
C MET A 353 -6.49 -0.07 -14.83
N ASN A 354 -6.65 -1.29 -14.31
CA ASN A 354 -5.70 -1.91 -13.41
C ASN A 354 -4.67 -2.74 -14.18
N VAL A 355 -3.38 -2.59 -13.88
CA VAL A 355 -2.28 -3.34 -14.50
C VAL A 355 -1.48 -4.07 -13.42
N SER A 356 -1.63 -5.39 -13.36
CA SER A 356 -0.84 -6.25 -12.49
C SER A 356 0.51 -6.55 -13.13
N LEU A 357 1.61 -6.16 -12.48
CA LEU A 357 2.96 -6.36 -13.02
C LEU A 357 3.36 -7.83 -13.12
N ASP A 358 2.88 -8.70 -12.24
CA ASP A 358 3.10 -10.16 -12.33
C ASP A 358 2.48 -10.75 -13.61
N GLY A 359 1.37 -10.15 -14.08
CA GLY A 359 0.75 -10.52 -15.36
C GLY A 359 1.55 -10.02 -16.57
N ILE A 360 2.43 -9.03 -16.40
CA ILE A 360 3.23 -8.45 -17.48
C ILE A 360 4.58 -9.16 -17.62
N LEU A 361 5.40 -9.18 -16.56
CA LEU A 361 6.69 -9.89 -16.53
C LEU A 361 6.76 -10.82 -15.31
N PRO A 362 6.22 -12.05 -15.39
CA PRO A 362 6.07 -12.94 -14.23
C PRO A 362 7.39 -13.47 -13.65
N GLY A 363 8.51 -13.31 -14.36
CA GLY A 363 9.81 -13.79 -13.91
C GLY A 363 10.86 -13.79 -15.00
N LYS A 364 12.09 -14.21 -14.67
CA LYS A 364 13.19 -14.39 -15.62
C LYS A 364 12.83 -15.43 -16.68
N GLY A 365 13.31 -15.24 -17.91
CA GLY A 365 13.05 -16.16 -19.03
C GLY A 365 13.39 -15.55 -20.38
N SER A 366 12.45 -15.55 -21.33
CA SER A 366 12.64 -15.03 -22.68
C SER A 366 11.48 -14.13 -23.11
N GLY A 367 11.73 -13.18 -24.01
CA GLY A 367 10.72 -12.33 -24.63
C GLY A 367 10.95 -10.84 -24.44
N TYR A 368 11.54 -10.41 -23.35
CA TYR A 368 11.96 -9.02 -23.12
C TYR A 368 13.29 -8.96 -22.38
N SER A 369 14.18 -8.07 -22.80
CA SER A 369 15.49 -7.89 -22.16
C SER A 369 15.64 -6.47 -21.63
N PHE A 370 16.10 -6.35 -20.37
CA PHE A 370 16.33 -5.08 -19.72
C PHE A 370 17.48 -5.22 -18.70
N GLY A 371 18.41 -4.26 -18.69
CA GLY A 371 19.52 -4.28 -17.75
C GLY A 371 20.40 -5.54 -17.83
N GLY A 372 20.59 -6.12 -19.02
CA GLY A 372 21.33 -7.38 -19.23
C GLY A 372 20.60 -8.66 -18.79
N VAL A 373 19.36 -8.57 -18.32
CA VAL A 373 18.54 -9.70 -17.87
C VAL A 373 17.36 -9.89 -18.81
N SER A 374 17.01 -11.14 -19.10
CA SER A 374 15.84 -11.50 -19.94
C SER A 374 14.68 -11.96 -19.05
N TYR A 375 13.47 -11.56 -19.44
CA TYR A 375 12.22 -11.84 -18.74
C TYR A 375 11.16 -12.47 -19.63
N ASN A 376 10.33 -13.32 -19.06
CA ASN A 376 9.15 -13.83 -19.73
C ASN A 376 8.09 -12.73 -19.86
N VAL A 377 7.42 -12.68 -21.01
CA VAL A 377 6.27 -11.79 -21.22
C VAL A 377 5.00 -12.57 -20.91
N GLY A 378 4.25 -12.08 -19.93
CA GLY A 378 3.03 -12.72 -19.44
C GLY A 378 1.79 -12.43 -20.27
N GLY A 379 0.70 -13.12 -19.94
CA GLY A 379 -0.60 -12.98 -20.61
C GLY A 379 -1.33 -11.66 -20.30
N GLY A 380 -0.97 -10.98 -19.21
CA GLY A 380 -1.58 -9.70 -18.81
C GLY A 380 -1.47 -8.58 -19.84
N LYS A 381 -0.47 -8.66 -20.73
CA LYS A 381 -0.35 -7.73 -21.86
C LYS A 381 -1.60 -7.70 -22.75
N ALA A 382 -2.29 -8.84 -22.93
CA ALA A 382 -3.45 -8.92 -23.79
C ALA A 382 -4.63 -8.09 -23.27
N TYR A 383 -4.78 -8.00 -21.93
CA TYR A 383 -5.74 -7.12 -21.29
C TYR A 383 -5.41 -5.63 -21.57
N VAL A 384 -4.16 -5.23 -21.36
CA VAL A 384 -3.71 -3.86 -21.64
C VAL A 384 -3.91 -3.52 -23.11
N GLU A 385 -3.46 -4.39 -24.04
CA GLU A 385 -3.62 -4.19 -25.49
C GLU A 385 -5.08 -4.02 -25.90
N ARG A 386 -5.98 -4.83 -25.34
CA ARG A 386 -7.41 -4.74 -25.63
C ARG A 386 -7.95 -3.37 -25.25
N ILE A 387 -7.63 -2.86 -24.07
CA ILE A 387 -8.12 -1.54 -23.61
C ILE A 387 -7.53 -0.44 -24.48
N VAL A 388 -6.20 -0.30 -24.54
CA VAL A 388 -5.56 0.80 -25.24
C VAL A 388 -5.90 0.83 -26.73
N SER A 389 -6.02 -0.35 -27.39
CA SER A 389 -6.40 -0.43 -28.80
C SER A 389 -7.87 -0.12 -29.07
N SER A 390 -8.76 -0.45 -28.13
CA SER A 390 -10.18 -0.14 -28.26
C SER A 390 -10.47 1.35 -28.20
N VAL A 391 -9.65 2.11 -27.46
CA VAL A 391 -9.88 3.56 -27.28
C VAL A 391 -8.94 4.46 -28.09
N LYS A 392 -7.94 3.92 -28.78
CA LYS A 392 -6.87 4.68 -29.46
C LYS A 392 -7.37 5.75 -30.44
N ASN A 393 -8.48 5.50 -31.13
CA ASN A 393 -9.06 6.44 -32.09
C ASN A 393 -10.19 7.29 -31.49
N MET A 394 -10.48 7.13 -30.20
CA MET A 394 -11.53 7.89 -29.50
C MET A 394 -10.99 9.18 -28.90
N GLY A 395 -9.65 9.37 -28.86
CA GLY A 395 -8.99 10.46 -28.13
C GLY A 395 -9.30 10.43 -26.64
N VAL A 396 -9.31 9.24 -26.06
CA VAL A 396 -9.53 8.99 -24.63
C VAL A 396 -8.18 8.87 -23.94
N VAL A 397 -7.97 9.66 -22.89
CA VAL A 397 -6.80 9.58 -22.01
C VAL A 397 -6.90 8.30 -21.17
N VAL A 398 -5.91 7.43 -21.26
CA VAL A 398 -5.85 6.17 -20.52
C VAL A 398 -4.92 6.31 -19.31
N ASN A 399 -5.45 6.05 -18.12
CA ASN A 399 -4.68 5.96 -16.89
C ASN A 399 -4.49 4.49 -16.50
N ALA A 400 -3.29 4.10 -16.11
CA ALA A 400 -2.99 2.76 -15.63
C ALA A 400 -2.63 2.79 -14.14
N ILE A 401 -3.40 2.09 -13.31
CA ILE A 401 -3.06 1.82 -11.92
C ILE A 401 -2.09 0.63 -11.92
N ILE A 402 -0.86 0.87 -11.46
CA ILE A 402 0.22 -0.12 -11.45
C ILE A 402 0.20 -0.88 -10.13
N LEU A 403 -0.06 -2.17 -10.19
CA LEU A 403 -0.28 -3.03 -9.03
C LEU A 403 0.79 -4.13 -8.93
N CYS A 404 1.30 -4.34 -7.72
CA CYS A 404 2.21 -5.42 -7.35
C CYS A 404 1.44 -6.42 -6.46
N PRO A 405 0.91 -7.53 -7.01
CA PRO A 405 0.19 -8.51 -6.21
C PRO A 405 1.05 -9.09 -5.09
N LYS A 406 0.43 -9.36 -3.95
CA LYS A 406 1.09 -10.04 -2.82
C LYS A 406 1.48 -11.48 -3.20
N GLY A 407 2.70 -11.89 -2.80
CA GLY A 407 3.22 -13.24 -3.04
C GLY A 407 3.89 -13.43 -4.39
N GLY A 408 3.90 -12.39 -5.26
CA GLY A 408 4.59 -12.39 -6.54
C GLY A 408 6.04 -11.90 -6.45
N VAL A 409 6.70 -11.85 -7.61
CA VAL A 409 8.12 -11.45 -7.73
C VAL A 409 8.37 -9.98 -7.40
N PHE A 410 7.33 -9.16 -7.42
CA PHE A 410 7.39 -7.72 -7.10
C PHE A 410 7.09 -7.41 -5.64
N THR A 411 6.85 -8.43 -4.80
CA THR A 411 6.47 -8.26 -3.40
C THR A 411 7.63 -7.72 -2.57
N ASP A 412 7.42 -6.59 -1.86
CA ASP A 412 8.40 -6.07 -0.90
C ASP A 412 8.64 -7.10 0.22
N PRO A 413 9.89 -7.33 0.63
CA PRO A 413 10.21 -8.30 1.68
C PRO A 413 9.54 -8.04 3.04
N GLU A 414 9.13 -6.81 3.31
CA GLU A 414 8.44 -6.42 4.54
C GLU A 414 6.90 -6.48 4.42
N CYS A 415 6.35 -6.89 3.26
CA CYS A 415 4.92 -7.06 3.08
C CYS A 415 4.37 -8.13 4.01
N THR A 416 3.40 -7.79 4.84
CA THR A 416 2.82 -8.69 5.86
C THR A 416 1.39 -9.14 5.54
N GLY A 417 0.72 -8.48 4.60
CA GLY A 417 -0.70 -8.74 4.32
C GLY A 417 -1.23 -7.93 3.14
N GLY A 418 -2.51 -7.58 3.22
CA GLY A 418 -3.19 -6.74 2.23
C GLY A 418 -3.47 -7.45 0.89
N TYR A 419 -3.99 -6.68 -0.06
CA TYR A 419 -4.27 -7.13 -1.42
C TYR A 419 -3.05 -6.99 -2.33
N TYR A 420 -2.33 -5.88 -2.22
CA TYR A 420 -1.15 -5.55 -3.01
C TYR A 420 0.03 -5.19 -2.11
N SER A 421 1.22 -5.23 -2.67
CA SER A 421 2.48 -4.93 -2.01
C SER A 421 3.09 -3.63 -2.54
N MET A 422 3.86 -2.95 -1.72
CA MET A 422 4.89 -2.02 -2.19
C MET A 422 5.83 -2.77 -3.15
N PRO A 423 6.32 -2.17 -4.25
CA PRO A 423 7.25 -2.85 -5.15
C PRO A 423 8.58 -3.16 -4.46
N ASN A 424 9.09 -4.36 -4.70
CA ASN A 424 10.40 -4.76 -4.23
C ASN A 424 11.51 -4.03 -5.02
N MET A 425 12.20 -3.13 -4.36
CA MET A 425 13.34 -2.38 -4.88
C MET A 425 14.53 -2.45 -3.91
N THR A 426 14.61 -3.54 -3.11
CA THR A 426 15.59 -3.67 -2.04
C THR A 426 16.95 -4.19 -2.50
N THR A 427 17.04 -4.70 -3.72
CA THR A 427 18.28 -5.19 -4.35
C THR A 427 18.33 -4.75 -5.81
N ALA A 428 19.52 -4.77 -6.39
CA ALA A 428 19.73 -4.49 -7.83
C ALA A 428 18.87 -5.39 -8.73
N GLU A 429 18.77 -6.68 -8.41
CA GLU A 429 17.98 -7.65 -9.17
C GLU A 429 16.48 -7.34 -9.10
N ALA A 430 15.94 -7.11 -7.91
CA ALA A 430 14.52 -6.82 -7.71
C ALA A 430 14.14 -5.48 -8.36
N PHE A 431 14.97 -4.44 -8.16
CA PHE A 431 14.83 -3.16 -8.85
C PHE A 431 14.80 -3.33 -10.37
N ASN A 432 15.76 -4.09 -10.94
CA ASN A 432 15.85 -4.29 -12.39
C ASN A 432 14.59 -4.95 -12.95
N HIS A 433 13.99 -5.89 -12.21
CA HIS A 433 12.75 -6.53 -12.62
C HIS A 433 11.57 -5.56 -12.62
N TYR A 434 11.45 -4.74 -11.56
CA TYR A 434 10.42 -3.71 -11.48
C TYR A 434 10.55 -2.67 -12.61
N ALA A 435 11.77 -2.15 -12.82
CA ALA A 435 12.05 -1.21 -13.90
C ALA A 435 11.81 -1.84 -15.29
N ALA A 436 12.13 -3.13 -15.46
CA ALA A 436 11.87 -3.87 -16.70
C ALA A 436 10.38 -3.94 -17.03
N ALA A 437 9.52 -4.23 -16.05
CA ALA A 437 8.08 -4.32 -16.28
C ALA A 437 7.49 -2.97 -16.69
N LEU A 438 7.87 -1.88 -16.02
CA LEU A 438 7.47 -0.53 -16.38
C LEU A 438 7.99 -0.12 -17.77
N SER A 439 9.26 -0.43 -18.06
CA SER A 439 9.89 -0.12 -19.35
C SER A 439 9.24 -0.91 -20.51
N TYR A 440 8.86 -2.17 -20.27
CA TYR A 440 8.11 -2.97 -21.25
C TYR A 440 6.80 -2.29 -21.62
N LEU A 441 6.03 -1.88 -20.62
CA LEU A 441 4.75 -1.20 -20.84
C LEU A 441 4.93 0.15 -21.53
N ALA A 442 5.86 1.00 -21.04
CA ALA A 442 6.09 2.33 -21.59
C ALA A 442 6.59 2.31 -23.02
N SER A 443 7.54 1.40 -23.33
CA SER A 443 8.07 1.27 -24.70
C SER A 443 7.05 0.74 -25.71
N ARG A 444 6.05 0.00 -25.24
CA ARG A 444 5.07 -0.65 -26.10
C ARG A 444 3.79 0.17 -26.30
N TYR A 445 3.37 0.93 -25.29
CA TYR A 445 2.09 1.64 -25.28
C TYR A 445 2.29 3.16 -25.17
N ASN A 446 3.06 3.72 -26.10
CA ASN A 446 3.38 5.14 -26.18
C ASN A 446 2.89 5.82 -27.47
N ASP A 447 2.36 5.05 -28.40
CA ASP A 447 1.91 5.55 -29.71
C ASP A 447 0.44 5.16 -29.94
N GLU A 448 -0.44 6.16 -29.90
CA GLU A 448 -1.86 6.01 -30.12
C GLU A 448 -2.18 5.41 -31.49
N ASN A 449 -1.37 5.70 -32.50
CA ASN A 449 -1.63 5.28 -33.89
C ASN A 449 -1.25 3.82 -34.17
N VAL A 450 -0.39 3.20 -33.36
CA VAL A 450 0.09 1.81 -33.53
C VAL A 450 -0.69 0.86 -32.67
N LEU A 451 -0.41 0.80 -31.37
CA LEU A 451 -1.04 -0.14 -30.43
C LEU A 451 -2.02 0.54 -29.46
N GLY A 452 -1.90 1.84 -29.31
CA GLY A 452 -2.56 2.65 -28.30
C GLY A 452 -1.55 3.15 -27.24
N ARG A 453 -2.05 3.92 -26.27
CA ARG A 453 -1.22 4.71 -25.36
C ARG A 453 -1.70 4.59 -23.92
N ILE A 454 -0.77 4.44 -22.99
CA ILE A 454 -0.97 4.73 -21.58
C ILE A 454 -0.54 6.17 -21.35
N SER A 455 -1.48 7.06 -21.05
CA SER A 455 -1.21 8.50 -20.96
C SER A 455 -0.65 8.90 -19.59
N HIS A 456 -1.20 8.32 -18.51
CA HIS A 456 -0.75 8.60 -17.14
C HIS A 456 -0.68 7.31 -16.32
N TRP A 457 0.16 7.33 -15.29
CA TRP A 457 0.54 6.16 -14.51
C TRP A 457 0.22 6.41 -13.05
N ILE A 458 -0.74 5.71 -12.49
CA ILE A 458 -1.13 5.80 -11.08
C ILE A 458 -0.31 4.80 -10.29
N MET A 459 0.48 5.28 -9.36
CA MET A 459 1.43 4.50 -8.57
C MET A 459 0.89 4.37 -7.15
N HIS A 460 0.50 3.36 -6.82
CA HIS A 460 -0.07 2.10 -6.80
C HIS A 460 -1.57 2.25 -6.50
N ASN A 461 -2.13 1.58 -5.44
CA ASN A 461 -3.50 1.85 -5.02
C ASN A 461 -3.52 2.34 -3.57
N GLU A 462 -4.27 3.41 -3.28
CA GLU A 462 -4.62 3.92 -1.94
C GLU A 462 -3.49 3.78 -0.91
N VAL A 463 -2.38 4.48 -1.17
CA VAL A 463 -1.13 4.28 -0.42
C VAL A 463 -1.19 4.77 1.03
N ASP A 464 -2.16 5.59 1.37
CA ASP A 464 -2.46 6.00 2.74
C ASP A 464 -3.14 4.90 3.56
N ALA A 465 -3.80 3.93 2.90
CA ALA A 465 -4.27 2.67 3.46
C ALA A 465 -3.28 1.53 3.11
N GLY A 466 -2.02 1.75 3.42
CA GLY A 466 -0.90 0.92 2.98
C GLY A 466 -0.98 -0.52 3.46
N THR A 467 -1.54 -0.80 4.64
CA THR A 467 -1.70 -2.18 5.14
C THR A 467 -2.66 -3.02 4.30
N ASP A 468 -3.61 -2.40 3.61
CA ASP A 468 -4.56 -3.09 2.75
C ASP A 468 -4.15 -3.06 1.27
N TRP A 469 -3.75 -1.89 0.74
CA TRP A 469 -3.66 -1.67 -0.70
C TRP A 469 -2.24 -1.55 -1.26
N THR A 470 -1.24 -1.17 -0.46
CA THR A 470 0.16 -1.09 -0.91
C THR A 470 1.08 -1.47 0.25
N ASN A 471 1.03 -2.75 0.63
CA ASN A 471 1.56 -3.22 1.90
C ASN A 471 3.09 -3.33 1.92
N MET A 472 3.69 -2.73 2.94
CA MET A 472 5.11 -2.81 3.32
C MET A 472 5.26 -3.20 4.81
N GLY A 473 4.19 -3.75 5.44
CA GLY A 473 4.09 -3.94 6.88
C GLY A 473 3.98 -2.61 7.64
N GLU A 474 3.96 -2.67 8.97
CA GLU A 474 3.90 -1.47 9.81
C GLU A 474 5.19 -0.63 9.65
N GLN A 475 5.04 0.63 9.24
CA GLN A 475 6.13 1.57 8.98
C GLN A 475 5.83 2.95 9.58
N PRO A 476 6.87 3.73 10.00
CA PRO A 476 6.76 5.18 10.07
C PRO A 476 6.46 5.76 8.68
N MET A 477 5.60 6.79 8.62
CA MET A 477 5.14 7.40 7.36
C MET A 477 6.31 7.83 6.46
N THR A 478 7.32 8.50 6.99
CA THR A 478 8.46 8.99 6.20
C THR A 478 9.23 7.84 5.53
N ARG A 479 9.46 6.72 6.25
CA ARG A 479 10.13 5.54 5.70
C ARG A 479 9.30 4.86 4.60
N TYR A 480 8.00 4.74 4.81
CA TYR A 480 7.06 4.22 3.82
C TYR A 480 7.05 5.10 2.56
N LEU A 481 6.94 6.40 2.76
CA LEU A 481 6.86 7.38 1.69
C LEU A 481 8.18 7.49 0.89
N ASP A 482 9.35 7.34 1.52
CA ASP A 482 10.64 7.26 0.81
C ASP A 482 10.64 6.14 -0.24
N ARG A 483 10.17 4.94 0.13
CA ARG A 483 10.04 3.82 -0.81
C ARG A 483 9.03 4.12 -1.91
N TYR A 484 7.91 4.70 -1.55
CA TYR A 484 6.85 5.05 -2.47
C TYR A 484 7.28 6.10 -3.50
N ILE A 485 7.91 7.19 -3.06
CA ILE A 485 8.41 8.26 -3.94
C ILE A 485 9.50 7.73 -4.87
N LYS A 486 10.38 6.84 -4.40
CA LYS A 486 11.35 6.14 -5.26
C LYS A 486 10.64 5.39 -6.40
N SER A 487 9.53 4.68 -6.09
CA SER A 487 8.76 3.98 -7.13
C SER A 487 8.17 4.95 -8.18
N MET A 488 7.64 6.09 -7.74
CA MET A 488 7.15 7.14 -8.63
C MET A 488 8.27 7.72 -9.50
N ARG A 489 9.44 7.98 -8.93
CA ARG A 489 10.62 8.51 -9.66
C ARG A 489 11.12 7.54 -10.73
N ILE A 490 11.21 6.25 -10.40
CA ILE A 490 11.60 5.20 -11.35
C ILE A 490 10.62 5.16 -12.53
N CYS A 491 9.32 5.11 -12.23
CA CYS A 491 8.28 5.14 -13.25
C CYS A 491 8.40 6.42 -14.11
N TYR A 492 8.48 7.59 -13.48
CA TYR A 492 8.60 8.86 -14.20
C TYR A 492 9.83 8.91 -15.12
N ASN A 493 11.00 8.44 -14.66
CA ASN A 493 12.22 8.42 -15.46
C ASN A 493 12.16 7.42 -16.63
N ILE A 494 11.30 6.41 -16.53
CA ILE A 494 11.01 5.49 -17.64
C ILE A 494 10.07 6.15 -18.63
N ILE A 495 8.87 6.55 -18.16
CA ILE A 495 7.78 6.96 -19.06
C ILE A 495 8.13 8.18 -19.89
N ARG A 496 8.80 9.18 -19.32
CA ARG A 496 9.18 10.39 -20.05
C ARG A 496 10.20 10.16 -21.16
N GLN A 497 10.86 8.99 -21.23
CA GLN A 497 11.68 8.61 -22.38
C GLN A 497 10.82 8.24 -23.59
N TYR A 498 9.59 7.79 -23.37
CA TYR A 498 8.67 7.34 -24.42
C TYR A 498 7.51 8.30 -24.65
N ASP A 499 7.15 9.08 -23.64
CA ASP A 499 6.10 10.09 -23.68
C ASP A 499 6.38 11.21 -22.66
N GLN A 500 6.85 12.34 -23.15
CA GLN A 500 7.18 13.51 -22.30
C GLN A 500 5.95 14.20 -21.72
N ASN A 501 4.73 13.89 -22.23
CA ASN A 501 3.49 14.45 -21.73
C ASN A 501 2.88 13.59 -20.60
N ALA A 502 3.38 12.36 -20.42
CA ALA A 502 2.90 11.46 -19.38
C ALA A 502 3.28 11.95 -17.97
N ALA A 503 2.41 11.69 -17.01
CA ALA A 503 2.64 11.97 -15.60
C ALA A 503 2.52 10.69 -14.77
N VAL A 504 3.17 10.69 -13.59
CA VAL A 504 2.92 9.72 -12.53
C VAL A 504 2.01 10.35 -11.48
N LEU A 505 1.02 9.63 -10.98
CA LEU A 505 0.06 10.13 -10.00
C LEU A 505 0.14 9.28 -8.73
N GLY A 506 0.13 9.95 -7.57
CA GLY A 506 -0.04 9.30 -6.27
C GLY A 506 -1.51 8.99 -6.03
N SER A 507 -1.82 7.80 -5.49
CA SER A 507 -3.18 7.32 -5.26
C SER A 507 -3.55 7.38 -3.78
N TYR A 508 -4.69 8.00 -3.45
CA TYR A 508 -5.12 8.25 -2.07
C TYR A 508 -6.62 8.02 -1.88
N THR A 509 -7.00 7.55 -0.69
CA THR A 509 -8.40 7.39 -0.28
C THR A 509 -9.12 8.74 -0.08
N HIS A 510 -10.39 8.70 0.33
CA HIS A 510 -11.15 9.89 0.72
C HIS A 510 -10.71 10.52 2.05
N SER A 511 -9.84 9.89 2.82
CA SER A 511 -9.23 10.47 4.02
C SER A 511 -8.43 11.74 3.64
N TRP A 512 -8.35 12.70 4.57
CA TRP A 512 -7.55 13.91 4.35
C TRP A 512 -6.61 14.15 5.52
N THR A 513 -7.10 14.73 6.63
CA THR A 513 -6.37 14.70 7.91
C THR A 513 -6.74 13.47 8.75
N GLY A 514 -7.80 12.76 8.36
CA GLY A 514 -8.09 11.43 8.87
C GLY A 514 -6.98 10.45 8.49
N LYS A 515 -6.90 9.35 9.21
CA LYS A 515 -5.88 8.32 8.96
C LYS A 515 -6.58 7.00 8.77
N GLU A 516 -6.31 6.37 7.64
CA GLU A 516 -6.35 4.91 7.52
C GLU A 516 -5.08 4.38 8.22
N ASP A 517 -3.95 4.23 7.53
CA ASP A 517 -2.64 4.09 8.17
C ASP A 517 -1.93 5.46 8.27
N TYR A 518 -2.07 6.29 7.25
CA TYR A 518 -1.45 7.62 7.13
C TYR A 518 -2.47 8.67 6.70
N SER A 519 -2.12 9.95 6.90
CA SER A 519 -2.91 11.08 6.42
C SER A 519 -2.52 11.42 4.98
N PRO A 520 -3.43 11.39 4.00
CA PRO A 520 -3.15 11.82 2.63
C PRO A 520 -2.59 13.24 2.55
N LYS A 521 -3.12 14.19 3.33
CA LYS A 521 -2.59 15.56 3.38
C LYS A 521 -1.12 15.58 3.79
N GLU A 522 -0.76 14.91 4.90
CA GLU A 522 0.62 14.83 5.37
C GLU A 522 1.54 14.15 4.34
N MET A 523 1.07 13.08 3.67
CA MET A 523 1.84 12.39 2.62
C MET A 523 2.07 13.29 1.40
N LEU A 524 1.07 14.04 0.97
CA LEU A 524 1.18 14.98 -0.15
C LEU A 524 2.13 16.13 0.19
N GLU A 525 2.03 16.72 1.37
CA GLU A 525 2.95 17.77 1.85
C GLU A 525 4.39 17.26 1.91
N LYS A 526 4.61 16.05 2.42
CA LYS A 526 5.94 15.40 2.43
C LYS A 526 6.44 15.10 1.02
N THR A 527 5.56 14.76 0.05
CA THR A 527 5.95 14.57 -1.35
C THR A 527 6.43 15.89 -1.99
N VAL A 528 5.81 17.02 -1.62
CA VAL A 528 6.31 18.36 -2.02
C VAL A 528 7.68 18.62 -1.42
N GLU A 529 7.91 18.28 -0.14
CA GLU A 529 9.20 18.42 0.52
C GLU A 529 10.31 17.63 -0.19
N TYR A 530 10.07 16.37 -0.54
CA TYR A 530 10.99 15.55 -1.35
C TYR A 530 11.25 16.18 -2.73
N SER A 531 10.21 16.69 -3.38
CA SER A 531 10.33 17.34 -4.68
C SER A 531 11.25 18.57 -4.61
N ASN A 532 11.11 19.36 -3.55
CA ASN A 532 11.96 20.54 -3.33
C ASN A 532 13.42 20.15 -3.03
N ALA A 533 13.63 19.09 -2.24
CA ALA A 533 14.98 18.65 -1.86
C ALA A 533 15.72 17.95 -3.00
N GLU A 534 15.07 17.01 -3.70
CA GLU A 534 15.71 16.08 -4.65
C GLU A 534 15.47 16.43 -6.13
N GLY A 535 14.94 17.62 -6.40
CA GLY A 535 14.52 18.09 -7.73
C GLY A 535 13.06 17.69 -8.03
N ASP A 536 12.26 18.67 -8.44
CA ASP A 536 10.86 18.45 -8.74
C ASP A 536 10.64 17.64 -10.03
N PHE A 537 9.55 16.88 -10.09
CA PHE A 537 9.17 16.09 -11.25
C PHE A 537 7.67 16.21 -11.51
N TRP A 538 7.23 15.84 -12.70
CA TRP A 538 5.83 15.94 -13.10
C TRP A 538 5.01 14.82 -12.49
N TRP A 539 4.63 15.00 -11.21
CA TRP A 539 3.70 14.13 -10.51
C TRP A 539 2.34 14.82 -10.30
N GLY A 540 1.32 14.03 -10.09
CA GLY A 540 -0.04 14.48 -9.86
C GLY A 540 -0.74 13.64 -8.79
N VAL A 541 -2.05 13.83 -8.67
CA VAL A 541 -2.89 13.20 -7.65
C VAL A 541 -3.99 12.38 -8.32
N ALA A 542 -4.13 11.13 -7.90
CA ALA A 542 -5.23 10.23 -8.16
C ALA A 542 -5.99 10.06 -6.83
N TYR A 543 -7.14 10.70 -6.71
CA TYR A 543 -7.87 10.77 -5.44
C TYR A 543 -9.20 10.01 -5.53
N HIS A 544 -9.59 9.33 -4.44
CA HIS A 544 -10.78 8.49 -4.39
C HIS A 544 -11.82 9.07 -3.42
N PRO A 545 -12.59 10.10 -3.82
CA PRO A 545 -13.48 10.85 -2.93
C PRO A 545 -14.82 10.15 -2.69
N TYR A 546 -14.80 8.88 -2.34
CA TYR A 546 -16.00 8.16 -1.94
C TYR A 546 -16.75 8.87 -0.80
N PRO A 547 -18.07 8.70 -0.66
CA PRO A 547 -18.79 9.13 0.53
C PRO A 547 -18.16 8.56 1.81
N GLN A 548 -18.25 9.30 2.91
CA GLN A 548 -17.72 8.89 4.22
C GLN A 548 -18.27 7.52 4.68
N ASP A 549 -19.54 7.25 4.40
CA ASP A 549 -20.16 5.93 4.50
C ASP A 549 -20.48 5.42 3.09
N LEU A 550 -19.65 4.49 2.62
CA LEU A 550 -19.78 3.91 1.29
C LEU A 550 -21.13 3.20 1.08
N GLY A 551 -21.78 2.74 2.16
CA GLY A 551 -23.13 2.14 2.13
C GLY A 551 -24.25 3.16 1.89
N ASN A 552 -24.01 4.45 2.13
CA ASN A 552 -25.02 5.51 2.09
C ASN A 552 -24.76 6.52 0.97
N PRO A 553 -25.62 6.55 -0.08
CA PRO A 553 -25.45 7.48 -1.21
C PRO A 553 -25.75 8.96 -0.88
N SER A 554 -26.43 9.24 0.25
CA SER A 554 -26.92 10.59 0.61
C SER A 554 -25.80 11.43 1.26
N LEU A 555 -24.70 11.61 0.55
CA LEU A 555 -23.47 12.30 1.03
C LEU A 555 -23.73 13.73 1.56
N TRP A 556 -24.72 14.45 1.00
CA TRP A 556 -25.09 15.81 1.40
C TRP A 556 -25.58 15.92 2.85
N SER A 557 -26.17 14.85 3.40
CA SER A 557 -26.68 14.78 4.76
C SER A 557 -25.83 13.86 5.67
N ASN A 558 -25.11 12.90 5.10
CA ASN A 558 -24.42 11.85 5.86
C ASN A 558 -22.93 12.16 6.10
N ASP A 559 -22.25 12.85 5.20
CA ASP A 559 -20.83 13.14 5.30
C ASP A 559 -20.54 14.28 6.30
N ALA A 560 -20.84 14.03 7.59
CA ALA A 560 -20.74 15.05 8.63
C ALA A 560 -19.30 15.49 8.94
N GLN A 561 -18.31 14.59 8.73
CA GLN A 561 -16.90 14.88 8.98
C GLN A 561 -16.17 15.44 7.74
N ALA A 562 -16.85 15.54 6.61
CA ALA A 562 -16.39 16.26 5.43
C ALA A 562 -16.84 17.73 5.55
N THR A 563 -15.95 18.59 6.04
CA THR A 563 -16.18 20.04 6.25
C THR A 563 -15.46 20.85 5.18
N TYR A 564 -15.78 22.13 5.06
CA TYR A 564 -15.13 23.06 4.11
C TYR A 564 -13.91 23.76 4.72
N SER A 565 -13.12 23.05 5.51
CA SER A 565 -11.85 23.51 6.10
C SER A 565 -10.69 22.73 5.52
N MET A 566 -9.52 23.38 5.39
CA MET A 566 -8.27 22.70 4.97
C MET A 566 -7.83 21.62 5.99
N ASP A 567 -8.37 21.62 7.19
CA ASP A 567 -8.12 20.62 8.23
C ASP A 567 -9.29 19.63 8.37
N THR A 568 -10.17 19.53 7.36
CA THR A 568 -11.25 18.54 7.33
C THR A 568 -10.71 17.11 7.50
N LYS A 569 -11.51 16.23 8.11
CA LYS A 569 -11.10 14.84 8.29
C LYS A 569 -11.14 14.05 6.98
N PHE A 570 -12.18 14.29 6.16
CA PHE A 570 -12.39 13.63 4.88
C PHE A 570 -12.60 14.66 3.77
N VAL A 571 -12.15 14.30 2.56
CA VAL A 571 -12.54 14.97 1.32
C VAL A 571 -13.33 13.99 0.47
N THR A 572 -14.63 14.23 0.39
CA THR A 572 -15.59 13.42 -0.38
C THR A 572 -16.20 14.27 -1.47
N PHE A 573 -17.14 13.75 -2.24
CA PHE A 573 -17.90 14.58 -3.21
C PHE A 573 -18.57 15.79 -2.58
N LYS A 574 -18.80 15.80 -1.26
CA LYS A 574 -19.43 16.93 -0.57
C LYS A 574 -18.55 18.18 -0.59
N ASN A 575 -17.25 18.04 -0.34
CA ASN A 575 -16.30 19.13 -0.09
C ASN A 575 -15.04 19.09 -0.96
N LEU A 576 -15.19 18.72 -2.25
CA LEU A 576 -14.08 18.66 -3.21
C LEU A 576 -13.34 19.99 -3.37
N GLU A 577 -13.93 21.11 -2.96
CA GLU A 577 -13.30 22.44 -2.93
C GLU A 577 -12.03 22.47 -2.09
N VAL A 578 -11.91 21.61 -1.08
CA VAL A 578 -10.70 21.48 -0.26
C VAL A 578 -9.54 20.96 -1.09
N LEU A 579 -9.76 19.88 -1.85
CA LEU A 579 -8.75 19.32 -2.76
C LEU A 579 -8.43 20.33 -3.89
N ASP A 580 -9.44 20.95 -4.48
CA ASP A 580 -9.30 21.99 -5.51
C ASP A 580 -8.41 23.15 -5.01
N LYS A 581 -8.65 23.65 -3.79
CA LYS A 581 -7.85 24.70 -3.18
C LYS A 581 -6.40 24.25 -2.98
N TRP A 582 -6.19 23.05 -2.43
CA TRP A 582 -4.86 22.49 -2.22
C TRP A 582 -4.06 22.37 -3.52
N MET A 583 -4.69 21.89 -4.59
CA MET A 583 -4.06 21.74 -5.91
C MET A 583 -3.64 23.07 -6.55
N LYS A 584 -4.22 24.18 -6.12
CA LYS A 584 -3.95 25.54 -6.64
C LYS A 584 -3.02 26.36 -5.75
N MET A 585 -2.67 25.87 -4.55
CA MET A 585 -1.72 26.55 -3.66
C MET A 585 -0.32 26.60 -4.31
N LYS A 586 0.33 27.76 -4.24
CA LYS A 586 1.59 28.02 -4.94
C LYS A 586 2.70 27.01 -4.60
N GLU A 587 2.81 26.63 -3.34
CA GLU A 587 3.78 25.68 -2.83
C GLU A 587 3.60 24.27 -3.40
N ASN A 588 2.41 23.92 -3.89
CA ASN A 588 2.05 22.61 -4.43
C ASN A 588 2.22 22.53 -5.96
N LEU A 589 2.46 23.68 -6.60
CA LEU A 589 2.64 23.73 -8.06
C LEU A 589 3.95 23.07 -8.48
N TYR A 590 3.96 22.41 -9.64
CA TYR A 590 5.18 21.92 -10.26
C TYR A 590 6.12 23.07 -10.59
N LYS A 591 7.32 23.04 -10.02
CA LYS A 591 8.33 24.10 -10.12
C LYS A 591 7.80 25.50 -9.71
N GLY A 592 6.78 25.53 -8.85
CA GLY A 592 6.15 26.77 -8.38
C GLY A 592 5.28 27.51 -9.40
N GLU A 593 5.02 26.92 -10.57
CA GLU A 593 4.38 27.58 -11.71
C GLU A 593 3.16 26.82 -12.24
N LYS A 594 3.29 25.51 -12.49
CA LYS A 594 2.27 24.73 -13.19
C LYS A 594 1.45 23.88 -12.24
N LYS A 595 0.10 24.01 -12.29
CA LYS A 595 -0.80 23.13 -11.54
C LYS A 595 -0.55 21.65 -11.91
N ARG A 596 -0.42 20.79 -10.89
CA ARG A 596 -0.30 19.34 -11.07
C ARG A 596 -1.61 18.73 -11.54
N ILE A 597 -1.55 17.61 -12.23
CA ILE A 597 -2.74 16.86 -12.66
C ILE A 597 -3.45 16.29 -11.43
N CYS A 598 -4.79 16.40 -11.41
CA CYS A 598 -5.64 15.79 -10.39
C CYS A 598 -6.79 15.02 -11.05
N PHE A 599 -6.76 13.69 -10.92
CA PHE A 599 -7.84 12.83 -11.37
C PHE A 599 -8.55 12.19 -10.17
N LEU A 600 -9.87 12.24 -10.16
CA LEU A 600 -10.68 11.42 -9.28
C LEU A 600 -10.81 10.06 -9.96
N SER A 601 -9.80 9.20 -9.74
CA SER A 601 -9.58 7.99 -10.55
C SER A 601 -10.43 6.80 -10.15
N GLU A 602 -10.98 6.83 -8.93
CA GLU A 602 -11.89 5.82 -8.40
C GLU A 602 -12.90 6.48 -7.47
N ASN A 603 -14.18 6.33 -7.77
CA ASN A 603 -15.23 7.00 -7.02
C ASN A 603 -16.61 6.56 -7.49
N GLY A 604 -17.63 6.90 -6.71
CA GLY A 604 -19.02 6.64 -7.02
C GLY A 604 -19.91 6.67 -5.79
N THR A 605 -21.20 6.59 -5.99
CA THR A 605 -22.19 6.44 -4.91
C THR A 605 -22.86 5.09 -5.02
N ASN A 606 -23.02 4.41 -3.89
CA ASN A 606 -23.63 3.10 -3.84
C ASN A 606 -25.16 3.18 -3.92
N SER A 607 -25.81 2.16 -4.49
CA SER A 607 -27.23 1.93 -4.32
C SER A 607 -27.44 0.74 -3.37
N PRO A 608 -27.96 0.92 -2.16
CA PRO A 608 -28.13 -0.18 -1.20
C PRO A 608 -28.97 -1.35 -1.74
N SER A 609 -29.89 -1.06 -2.66
CA SER A 609 -30.69 -2.06 -3.39
C SER A 609 -31.10 -1.52 -4.75
N TYR A 610 -31.75 -2.32 -5.60
CA TYR A 610 -32.33 -1.87 -6.86
C TYR A 610 -33.77 -1.31 -6.71
N SER A 611 -34.18 -0.88 -5.53
CA SER A 611 -35.44 -0.14 -5.38
C SER A 611 -35.32 1.23 -6.09
N GLU A 612 -36.44 1.71 -6.63
CA GLU A 612 -36.52 2.99 -7.33
C GLU A 612 -35.94 4.15 -6.47
N SER A 613 -36.25 4.18 -5.18
CA SER A 613 -35.78 5.20 -4.25
C SER A 613 -34.26 5.16 -4.04
N ASN A 614 -33.65 3.96 -3.89
CA ASN A 614 -32.21 3.82 -3.73
C ASN A 614 -31.45 4.15 -5.00
N LEU A 615 -31.97 3.75 -6.15
CA LEU A 615 -31.42 4.10 -7.45
C LEU A 615 -31.48 5.61 -7.73
N ALA A 616 -32.57 6.28 -7.30
CA ALA A 616 -32.68 7.73 -7.39
C ALA A 616 -31.66 8.45 -6.49
N LEU A 617 -31.40 7.95 -5.27
CA LEU A 617 -30.35 8.50 -4.39
C LEU A 617 -28.95 8.34 -4.99
N GLN A 618 -28.66 7.17 -5.57
CA GLN A 618 -27.40 6.95 -6.29
C GLN A 618 -27.22 7.96 -7.44
N ALA A 619 -28.26 8.12 -8.24
CA ALA A 619 -28.24 9.04 -9.38
C ALA A 619 -28.09 10.51 -8.94
N ALA A 620 -28.74 10.90 -7.84
CA ALA A 620 -28.59 12.22 -7.23
C ALA A 620 -27.14 12.48 -6.77
N GLY A 621 -26.48 11.47 -6.20
CA GLY A 621 -25.06 11.53 -5.88
C GLY A 621 -24.16 11.72 -7.10
N GLY A 622 -24.52 11.09 -8.23
CA GLY A 622 -23.85 11.30 -9.52
C GLY A 622 -24.00 12.72 -10.05
N CYS A 623 -25.21 13.30 -9.94
CA CYS A 623 -25.44 14.71 -10.28
C CYS A 623 -24.59 15.64 -9.41
N TRP A 624 -24.56 15.41 -8.10
CA TRP A 624 -23.77 16.20 -7.15
C TRP A 624 -22.28 16.17 -7.51
N ALA A 625 -21.73 14.96 -7.68
CA ALA A 625 -20.32 14.79 -8.02
C ALA A 625 -19.94 15.54 -9.31
N TRP A 626 -20.73 15.39 -10.35
CA TRP A 626 -20.50 16.08 -11.63
C TRP A 626 -20.58 17.60 -11.51
N LYS A 627 -21.63 18.13 -10.86
CA LYS A 627 -21.79 19.59 -10.68
C LYS A 627 -20.64 20.21 -9.89
N LYS A 628 -20.10 19.49 -8.89
CA LYS A 628 -18.87 19.90 -8.19
C LYS A 628 -17.66 19.94 -9.14
N VAL A 629 -17.33 18.82 -9.77
CA VAL A 629 -16.13 18.68 -10.61
C VAL A 629 -16.16 19.64 -11.81
N LYS A 630 -17.33 19.86 -12.41
CA LYS A 630 -17.50 20.79 -13.53
C LYS A 630 -17.00 22.20 -13.20
N ASN A 631 -17.18 22.65 -11.95
CA ASN A 631 -16.89 24.00 -11.48
C ASN A 631 -15.54 24.15 -10.75
N LEU A 632 -14.75 23.08 -10.57
CA LEU A 632 -13.51 23.06 -9.80
C LEU A 632 -12.29 22.87 -10.70
N ASP A 633 -11.58 23.96 -11.03
CA ASP A 633 -10.46 23.96 -11.98
C ASP A 633 -9.21 23.23 -11.48
N GLY A 634 -9.11 23.00 -10.18
CA GLY A 634 -8.05 22.17 -9.57
C GLY A 634 -8.16 20.70 -9.93
N ILE A 635 -9.37 20.23 -10.31
CA ILE A 635 -9.67 18.84 -10.66
C ILE A 635 -9.80 18.70 -12.16
N ASP A 636 -9.01 17.81 -12.79
CA ASP A 636 -8.95 17.66 -14.24
C ASP A 636 -9.95 16.64 -14.78
N ALA A 637 -10.21 15.55 -14.03
CA ALA A 637 -11.19 14.54 -14.46
C ALA A 637 -11.79 13.78 -13.28
N ILE A 638 -12.96 13.17 -13.55
CA ILE A 638 -13.64 12.22 -12.68
C ILE A 638 -13.96 10.95 -13.46
N GLN A 639 -13.51 9.79 -12.98
CA GLN A 639 -13.71 8.49 -13.59
C GLN A 639 -14.58 7.63 -12.70
N TRP A 640 -15.85 7.48 -13.08
CA TRP A 640 -16.80 6.71 -12.29
C TRP A 640 -16.37 5.24 -12.19
N HIS A 641 -16.22 4.74 -10.99
CA HIS A 641 -15.92 3.36 -10.66
C HIS A 641 -17.09 2.74 -9.88
N ASN A 642 -17.63 1.60 -10.28
CA ASN A 642 -17.27 0.77 -11.44
C ASN A 642 -18.17 1.13 -12.65
N TRP A 643 -17.78 0.62 -13.83
CA TRP A 643 -18.67 0.61 -14.97
C TRP A 643 -19.93 -0.23 -14.71
N SER A 644 -19.79 -1.43 -14.14
CA SER A 644 -20.88 -2.33 -13.78
C SER A 644 -20.73 -2.78 -12.32
N ASP A 645 -21.86 -2.97 -11.67
CA ASP A 645 -21.90 -3.52 -10.32
C ASP A 645 -21.13 -4.84 -10.23
N ASN A 646 -20.36 -5.02 -9.16
CA ASN A 646 -19.53 -6.19 -8.94
C ASN A 646 -19.84 -6.84 -7.58
N ARG A 647 -20.40 -8.06 -7.59
CA ARG A 647 -20.73 -8.79 -6.36
C ARG A 647 -19.52 -9.09 -5.49
N ALA A 648 -18.32 -9.19 -6.08
CA ALA A 648 -17.10 -9.48 -5.35
C ALA A 648 -16.57 -8.26 -4.55
N GLU A 649 -17.08 -7.06 -4.82
CA GLU A 649 -16.74 -5.84 -4.10
C GLU A 649 -17.74 -5.61 -2.94
N PHE A 650 -17.67 -6.47 -1.92
CA PHE A 650 -18.47 -6.37 -0.69
C PHE A 650 -19.99 -6.25 -0.90
N GLY A 651 -20.48 -6.64 -2.09
CA GLY A 651 -21.88 -6.51 -2.46
C GLY A 651 -22.33 -5.08 -2.82
N LEU A 652 -21.40 -4.17 -3.02
CA LEU A 652 -21.68 -2.78 -3.41
C LEU A 652 -22.27 -2.70 -4.82
N ARG A 653 -23.19 -1.77 -5.01
CA ARG A 653 -23.84 -1.44 -6.27
C ARG A 653 -23.49 -0.03 -6.72
N ILE A 654 -22.18 0.23 -6.87
CA ILE A 654 -21.65 1.55 -7.27
C ILE A 654 -21.72 1.75 -8.80
N GLY A 655 -21.74 0.67 -9.58
CA GLY A 655 -21.67 0.70 -11.03
C GLY A 655 -22.75 1.55 -11.71
N LEU A 656 -22.46 1.98 -12.92
CA LEU A 656 -23.43 2.62 -13.82
C LEU A 656 -24.46 1.60 -14.34
N ARG A 657 -24.04 0.33 -14.46
CA ARG A 657 -24.85 -0.80 -14.92
C ARG A 657 -25.02 -1.83 -13.83
N ALA A 658 -26.15 -2.51 -13.83
CA ALA A 658 -26.52 -3.53 -12.85
C ALA A 658 -25.88 -4.90 -13.13
N PHE A 659 -25.83 -5.76 -12.12
CA PHE A 659 -25.81 -7.21 -12.30
C PHE A 659 -27.21 -7.80 -12.19
N ALA A 660 -27.41 -9.06 -12.66
CA ALA A 660 -28.71 -9.72 -12.60
C ALA A 660 -29.20 -9.93 -11.17
N GLU A 661 -30.26 -9.15 -10.79
CA GLU A 661 -30.94 -9.26 -9.50
C GLU A 661 -32.35 -8.63 -9.61
N GLY A 662 -33.37 -9.34 -9.14
CA GLY A 662 -34.77 -8.89 -9.23
C GLY A 662 -35.22 -8.75 -10.70
N GLU A 663 -35.59 -7.55 -11.10
CA GLU A 663 -36.02 -7.23 -12.48
C GLU A 663 -34.86 -6.85 -13.39
N PHE A 664 -33.65 -6.62 -12.85
CA PHE A 664 -32.48 -6.24 -13.62
C PHE A 664 -31.75 -7.46 -14.20
N ASN A 665 -31.33 -7.35 -15.45
CA ASN A 665 -30.41 -8.27 -16.09
C ASN A 665 -28.96 -7.75 -15.96
N ASN A 666 -27.97 -8.61 -16.27
CA ASN A 666 -26.57 -8.18 -16.32
C ASN A 666 -26.40 -7.06 -17.34
N PHE A 667 -25.77 -5.98 -16.89
CA PHE A 667 -25.48 -4.78 -17.67
C PHE A 667 -26.68 -3.92 -18.04
N ASP A 668 -27.84 -4.11 -17.43
CA ASP A 668 -28.94 -3.15 -17.59
C ASP A 668 -28.51 -1.78 -17.05
N PRO A 669 -28.79 -0.66 -17.77
CA PRO A 669 -28.41 0.68 -17.32
C PRO A 669 -29.26 1.08 -16.11
N LYS A 670 -28.60 1.63 -15.10
CA LYS A 670 -29.29 2.21 -13.92
C LYS A 670 -29.58 3.70 -14.16
N PRO A 671 -30.43 4.38 -13.36
CA PRO A 671 -30.68 5.81 -13.46
C PRO A 671 -29.40 6.65 -13.51
N VAL A 672 -28.37 6.28 -12.73
CA VAL A 672 -27.04 6.95 -12.72
C VAL A 672 -26.31 6.85 -14.07
N TRP A 673 -26.57 5.84 -14.88
CA TRP A 673 -26.04 5.72 -16.24
C TRP A 673 -26.53 6.86 -17.15
N TYR A 674 -27.83 7.19 -17.07
CA TYR A 674 -28.42 8.28 -17.83
C TYR A 674 -27.94 9.65 -17.35
N VAL A 675 -27.77 9.80 -16.03
CA VAL A 675 -27.14 10.99 -15.43
C VAL A 675 -25.73 11.16 -15.99
N TRP A 676 -24.91 10.10 -15.97
CA TRP A 676 -23.52 10.16 -16.44
C TRP A 676 -23.44 10.42 -17.94
N LYS A 677 -24.35 9.86 -18.74
CA LYS A 677 -24.46 10.15 -20.18
C LYS A 677 -24.80 11.64 -20.44
N ALA A 678 -25.74 12.20 -19.72
CA ALA A 678 -26.17 13.59 -19.90
C ALA A 678 -25.14 14.60 -19.36
N ALA A 679 -24.31 14.21 -18.38
CA ALA A 679 -23.32 15.08 -17.77
C ALA A 679 -22.41 15.76 -18.81
N GLY A 680 -22.34 17.09 -18.79
CA GLY A 680 -21.56 17.92 -19.72
C GLY A 680 -22.13 18.03 -21.12
N THR A 681 -23.41 17.67 -21.33
CA THR A 681 -24.13 17.81 -22.60
C THR A 681 -25.29 18.82 -22.48
N ASP A 682 -25.94 19.14 -23.60
CA ASP A 682 -27.14 20.01 -23.63
C ASP A 682 -28.35 19.40 -22.90
N GLN A 683 -28.33 18.10 -22.61
CA GLN A 683 -29.39 17.40 -21.87
C GLN A 683 -29.18 17.41 -20.35
N GLU A 684 -28.03 17.92 -19.85
CA GLU A 684 -27.65 17.89 -18.44
C GLU A 684 -28.75 18.46 -17.53
N ASP A 685 -29.22 19.65 -17.81
CA ASP A 685 -30.19 20.34 -16.95
C ASP A 685 -31.53 19.61 -16.89
N GLU A 686 -32.03 19.09 -18.04
CA GLU A 686 -33.27 18.31 -18.11
C GLU A 686 -33.17 17.02 -17.30
N VAL A 687 -32.08 16.25 -17.49
CA VAL A 687 -31.88 14.95 -16.81
C VAL A 687 -31.59 15.13 -15.32
N PHE A 688 -30.93 16.21 -14.91
CA PHE A 688 -30.56 16.47 -13.53
C PHE A 688 -31.70 17.12 -12.70
N ALA A 689 -32.64 17.79 -13.33
CA ALA A 689 -33.73 18.54 -12.67
C ALA A 689 -34.51 17.70 -11.62
N PRO A 690 -34.91 16.43 -11.89
CA PRO A 690 -35.63 15.62 -10.90
C PRO A 690 -34.87 15.40 -9.60
N TYR A 691 -33.54 15.35 -9.64
CA TYR A 691 -32.68 15.03 -8.48
C TYR A 691 -32.46 16.23 -7.55
N LEU A 692 -32.80 17.46 -7.93
CA LEU A 692 -32.87 18.61 -7.00
C LEU A 692 -33.79 18.30 -5.80
N SER A 693 -34.98 17.79 -6.09
CA SER A 693 -35.94 17.42 -5.03
C SER A 693 -35.49 16.22 -4.19
N THR A 694 -34.75 15.26 -4.80
CA THR A 694 -34.19 14.10 -4.08
C THR A 694 -33.16 14.55 -3.06
N ILE A 695 -32.36 15.57 -3.39
CA ILE A 695 -31.33 16.15 -2.51
C ILE A 695 -31.95 17.13 -1.51
N GLY A 696 -33.07 17.77 -1.85
CA GLY A 696 -33.76 18.82 -1.07
C GLY A 696 -33.18 20.22 -1.31
N ILE A 697 -32.67 20.49 -2.52
CA ILE A 697 -32.14 21.79 -2.94
C ILE A 697 -32.99 22.37 -4.06
N THR A 698 -32.89 23.66 -4.31
CA THR A 698 -33.64 24.39 -5.38
C THR A 698 -32.81 24.66 -6.62
N ASP A 699 -31.49 24.71 -6.46
CA ASP A 699 -30.54 24.99 -7.55
C ASP A 699 -29.19 24.36 -7.26
N TRP A 700 -28.36 24.14 -8.29
CA TRP A 700 -27.05 23.49 -8.18
C TRP A 700 -25.95 24.43 -7.68
N ASP A 701 -26.15 25.77 -7.73
CA ASP A 701 -25.12 26.68 -7.21
C ASP A 701 -25.05 26.65 -5.69
N SER A 702 -26.16 26.25 -5.04
CA SER A 702 -26.24 26.11 -3.57
C SER A 702 -25.31 25.03 -2.98
N ILE A 703 -24.76 24.12 -3.80
CA ILE A 703 -23.83 23.08 -3.31
C ILE A 703 -22.36 23.53 -3.31
N MET A 704 -22.04 24.67 -3.94
CA MET A 704 -20.69 25.21 -4.00
C MET A 704 -20.39 26.05 -2.76
N HIS A 705 -19.23 25.85 -2.16
CA HIS A 705 -18.85 26.51 -0.93
C HIS A 705 -17.40 27.04 -0.99
N GLU A 706 -17.15 28.11 -0.25
CA GLU A 706 -15.79 28.58 -0.01
C GLU A 706 -15.12 27.72 1.06
N VAL A 707 -13.81 27.53 0.93
CA VAL A 707 -12.98 26.78 1.91
C VAL A 707 -12.33 27.76 2.86
N GLU A 708 -12.57 27.55 4.16
CA GLU A 708 -12.01 28.33 5.26
C GLU A 708 -10.49 28.15 5.39
#